data_7c9fe7e308aefc88690e4bd6c24ee37a
#
_entry.id   7c9fe7e308aefc88690e4bd6c24ee37a
#
_cell.length_a   1.000
_cell.length_b   1.000
_cell.length_c   1.000
_cell.angle_alpha   90.00
_cell.angle_beta   90.00
_cell.angle_gamma   90.00
#
_symmetry.space_group_name_H-M   'P 1'
#
loop_
_entity.id
_entity.type
_entity.pdbx_description
1 polymer ?
#
loop_
_entity_poly.entity_id
_entity_poly.type
_entity_poly.pdbx_seq_one_letter_code
_entity_poly.pdbx_strand_id
1 'polypeptide(L)'
;MRYLTAALLVIVPFCALHPRQASALQKATPDAVTRRALPLNISGTVMDTTGALVARATVQVQSANGTVTSTTQTDRNGAFDLPGLPPGAYRLAASKTDFETQEIRFTLGLTEPQTSLRIVLTVSAVTSMIEVEGRDDDLTGIANSATQGTVGASEIQDRPILRSGEVLETVPGVIITQHAGGGKANQYFLRGFNLDHGTDFAIFIDGMPLNLPSHAHGEGYADMNTVIPEFVQRVNYEKGPYYADVGNYGSAGSAHLEFFKTLPQNFVQVEGGMYGYGRAVFGASQKLGLGNLLYGGEAYHDDGPWTHPDNYSKFNGLLTYSQGDDANGFSITARGYHGRWNSSDQIPESAVPLVGFFGTLNPTEGGHSQRYSLQSEWQRQNAHSDTRITAYGFYYDLDLFSDFTYFLTDPNRGDQFEQKDRRWVAGLDAHHRIFSRWFGRRVENTFGLQVRNDWIQNGLFQSEDRIRVDKTDSSTGNTLPATTEADRFTETQPGFYVENKIQWAERFRSVIAMRGDVEHFDVTSLVTAANSGTAIKVLPSPKASLIFGPWANTEFYAQSGFSFHSNDGRGATQTVEPVSADNPYPNTPASRIPALIPTKGGEIGVRTTALPHLQSTVSVWYFHSTSELQQSGDTGDTVASKQPSNRYGVEWANYYTPLKHLAFDFDLANSRSLFTAIDEDDAAPESLGGKRVPEAVGLVISSGVTLHDYKGFTASLRLRYFGPRDLTSDGAYRSQATALLNGEIGYRFNHRWRVAVELLNLPNRRDHDIDYAYTSQITPAATPAFTDVFHPVEPFQARFGLVRTF
;
A
#
# COMPACT_ATOMS: atom_id res chain seq x y z
N MET A 1 -8.55 -28.68 -34.70
CA MET A 1 -7.19 -29.12 -35.10
C MET A 1 -6.27 -28.77 -33.91
N ARG A 2 -5.64 -29.79 -33.39
CA ARG A 2 -4.88 -29.84 -32.14
C ARG A 2 -3.61 -29.00 -32.21
N TYR A 3 -3.33 -28.20 -31.20
CA TYR A 3 -1.97 -27.87 -30.78
C TYR A 3 -1.83 -28.09 -29.28
N LEU A 4 -1.20 -29.22 -28.94
CA LEU A 4 -0.52 -29.44 -27.66
C LEU A 4 0.76 -28.62 -27.68
N THR A 5 0.97 -27.77 -26.68
CA THR A 5 2.28 -27.21 -26.37
C THR A 5 2.73 -27.78 -25.05
N ALA A 6 3.76 -28.58 -25.06
CA ALA A 6 4.34 -29.24 -23.92
C ALA A 6 5.13 -28.23 -23.07
N ALA A 7 4.83 -28.21 -21.77
CA ALA A 7 5.67 -27.55 -20.80
C ALA A 7 6.92 -28.39 -20.54
N LEU A 8 8.08 -27.83 -20.84
CA LEU A 8 9.38 -28.44 -20.55
C LEU A 8 9.71 -28.25 -19.06
N LEU A 9 9.60 -29.33 -18.31
CA LEU A 9 10.13 -29.41 -16.94
C LEU A 9 11.65 -29.60 -17.04
N VAL A 10 12.42 -28.57 -16.73
CA VAL A 10 13.87 -28.70 -16.57
C VAL A 10 14.15 -29.10 -15.13
N ILE A 11 14.37 -30.39 -14.93
CA ILE A 11 14.90 -30.95 -13.70
C ILE A 11 16.43 -30.86 -13.76
N VAL A 12 17.03 -30.01 -12.93
CA VAL A 12 18.47 -29.99 -12.74
C VAL A 12 18.83 -30.92 -11.58
N PRO A 13 19.64 -31.94 -11.74
CA PRO A 13 20.06 -32.79 -10.65
C PRO A 13 21.13 -32.09 -9.79
N PHE A 14 20.87 -31.92 -8.53
CA PHE A 14 21.87 -31.50 -7.53
C PHE A 14 22.82 -32.65 -7.22
N CYS A 15 24.04 -32.60 -7.71
CA CYS A 15 25.13 -33.46 -7.25
C CYS A 15 25.61 -32.95 -5.87
N ALA A 16 25.35 -33.71 -4.82
CA ALA A 16 25.91 -33.49 -3.51
C ALA A 16 27.38 -34.03 -3.47
N LEU A 17 28.34 -33.13 -3.40
CA LEU A 17 29.72 -33.43 -3.08
C LEU A 17 29.91 -33.37 -1.54
N HIS A 18 30.10 -34.51 -0.94
CA HIS A 18 30.53 -34.62 0.48
C HIS A 18 32.04 -34.49 0.53
N PRO A 19 32.61 -33.65 1.38
CA PRO A 19 34.01 -33.75 1.73
C PRO A 19 34.21 -34.81 2.83
N ARG A 20 35.09 -35.75 2.56
CA ARG A 20 35.57 -36.73 3.52
C ARG A 20 36.44 -36.06 4.59
N GLN A 21 36.10 -36.22 5.86
CA GLN A 21 36.95 -35.90 6.98
C GLN A 21 38.06 -36.94 7.09
N ALA A 22 39.30 -36.46 7.07
CA ALA A 22 40.50 -37.24 7.43
C ALA A 22 40.72 -37.12 8.92
N SER A 23 40.61 -38.25 9.62
CA SER A 23 40.96 -38.36 11.03
C SER A 23 42.49 -38.42 11.18
N ALA A 24 43.09 -37.44 11.82
CA ALA A 24 44.47 -37.51 12.29
C ALA A 24 44.49 -37.75 13.79
N LEU A 25 44.96 -38.90 14.18
CA LEU A 25 45.33 -39.20 15.58
C LEU A 25 46.50 -38.31 16.00
N GLN A 26 46.34 -37.57 17.09
CA GLN A 26 47.45 -36.92 17.75
C GLN A 26 47.55 -37.33 19.21
N LYS A 27 48.79 -37.75 19.54
CA LYS A 27 49.22 -38.27 20.82
C LYS A 27 49.06 -37.27 21.97
N ALA A 28 48.67 -37.77 23.10
CA ALA A 28 48.74 -37.07 24.38
C ALA A 28 50.19 -36.80 24.82
N THR A 29 50.48 -35.61 25.29
CA THR A 29 51.62 -35.25 26.14
C THR A 29 51.16 -34.38 27.32
N PRO A 30 51.88 -34.34 28.42
CA PRO A 30 51.25 -34.10 29.72
C PRO A 30 51.33 -32.67 30.22
N ASP A 31 50.45 -32.40 31.19
CA ASP A 31 50.39 -31.31 32.16
C ASP A 31 51.13 -29.98 31.89
N ALA A 32 50.36 -29.01 31.44
CA ALA A 32 50.69 -27.59 31.58
C ALA A 32 49.92 -27.03 32.79
N VAL A 33 50.63 -26.59 33.78
CA VAL A 33 50.16 -25.86 34.97
C VAL A 33 49.34 -24.69 34.53
N THR A 34 48.00 -24.70 34.78
CA THR A 34 47.08 -23.62 34.49
C THR A 34 47.42 -22.42 35.38
N ARG A 35 48.21 -21.49 34.88
CA ARG A 35 48.29 -20.15 35.47
C ARG A 35 46.92 -19.48 35.31
N ARG A 36 46.21 -19.36 36.44
CA ARG A 36 44.95 -18.59 36.52
C ARG A 36 45.27 -17.14 36.10
N ALA A 37 44.86 -16.76 34.86
CA ALA A 37 45.03 -15.40 34.36
C ALA A 37 44.26 -14.44 35.28
N LEU A 38 44.88 -13.39 35.72
CA LEU A 38 44.23 -12.34 36.50
C LEU A 38 43.26 -11.61 35.59
N PRO A 39 42.05 -11.25 36.07
CA PRO A 39 41.09 -10.49 35.30
C PRO A 39 41.67 -9.10 34.97
N LEU A 40 41.51 -8.68 33.71
CA LEU A 40 42.05 -7.42 33.19
C LEU A 40 40.96 -6.36 33.13
N ASN A 41 41.29 -5.09 33.26
CA ASN A 41 40.40 -3.96 33.17
C ASN A 41 40.39 -3.37 31.75
N ILE A 42 39.24 -2.94 31.31
CA ILE A 42 39.05 -2.12 30.10
C ILE A 42 38.62 -0.75 30.51
N SER A 43 39.32 0.27 30.09
CA SER A 43 38.91 1.66 30.31
C SER A 43 38.91 2.44 29.00
N GLY A 44 38.13 3.48 28.91
CA GLY A 44 38.01 4.32 27.70
C GLY A 44 37.16 5.57 27.89
N THR A 45 36.99 6.28 26.80
CA THR A 45 36.21 7.51 26.78
C THR A 45 35.21 7.46 25.61
N VAL A 46 33.97 7.85 25.86
CA VAL A 46 32.92 8.02 24.85
C VAL A 46 32.77 9.51 24.56
N MET A 47 32.81 9.87 23.29
CA MET A 47 32.64 11.25 22.79
C MET A 47 31.72 11.25 21.58
N ASP A 48 31.25 12.42 21.20
CA ASP A 48 30.51 12.61 19.93
C ASP A 48 31.48 12.95 18.78
N THR A 49 30.92 13.07 17.58
CA THR A 49 31.69 13.43 16.36
C THR A 49 32.31 14.82 16.40
N THR A 50 31.89 15.68 17.33
CA THR A 50 32.50 17.00 17.56
C THR A 50 33.65 16.96 18.57
N GLY A 51 33.90 15.82 19.21
CA GLY A 51 34.84 15.62 20.28
C GLY A 51 34.30 15.99 21.68
N ALA A 52 33.01 16.33 21.79
CA ALA A 52 32.38 16.57 23.09
C ALA A 52 32.17 15.24 23.85
N LEU A 53 32.48 15.24 25.15
CA LEU A 53 32.40 14.05 26.02
C LEU A 53 30.94 13.68 26.29
N VAL A 54 30.59 12.39 26.13
CA VAL A 54 29.25 11.88 26.28
C VAL A 54 29.08 11.21 27.65
N ALA A 55 28.45 11.92 28.58
CA ALA A 55 28.15 11.39 29.92
C ALA A 55 26.93 10.45 29.91
N ARG A 56 26.90 9.48 30.81
CA ARG A 56 25.82 8.48 30.96
C ARG A 56 25.53 7.66 29.69
N ALA A 57 26.52 7.43 28.84
CA ALA A 57 26.41 6.45 27.79
C ALA A 57 26.51 5.04 28.40
N THR A 58 25.66 4.14 28.02
CA THR A 58 25.72 2.73 28.43
C THR A 58 26.77 2.02 27.60
N VAL A 59 27.74 1.37 28.28
CA VAL A 59 28.82 0.59 27.66
C VAL A 59 28.67 -0.85 28.08
N GLN A 60 28.46 -1.75 27.12
CA GLN A 60 28.27 -3.17 27.33
C GLN A 60 29.40 -3.96 26.67
N VAL A 61 29.89 -4.99 27.34
CA VAL A 61 30.82 -5.94 26.76
C VAL A 61 30.14 -7.31 26.61
N GLN A 62 30.27 -7.87 25.43
CA GLN A 62 29.76 -9.19 25.08
C GLN A 62 30.94 -10.10 24.73
N SER A 63 30.85 -11.34 25.14
CA SER A 63 31.78 -12.38 24.73
C SER A 63 31.53 -12.81 23.28
N ALA A 64 32.45 -13.56 22.68
CA ALA A 64 32.34 -14.00 21.29
C ALA A 64 31.06 -14.81 20.95
N ASN A 65 30.41 -15.38 21.95
CA ASN A 65 29.13 -16.10 21.82
C ASN A 65 27.88 -15.21 22.04
N GLY A 66 28.05 -13.86 22.11
CA GLY A 66 26.94 -12.90 22.26
C GLY A 66 26.46 -12.69 23.72
N THR A 67 27.02 -13.39 24.72
CA THR A 67 26.59 -13.21 26.12
C THR A 67 27.12 -11.90 26.67
N VAL A 68 26.26 -11.04 27.24
CA VAL A 68 26.66 -9.81 27.95
C VAL A 68 27.44 -10.23 29.22
N THR A 69 28.71 -9.82 29.31
CA THR A 69 29.61 -10.17 30.42
C THR A 69 29.73 -9.04 31.43
N SER A 70 29.59 -7.79 31.02
CA SER A 70 29.66 -6.62 31.89
C SER A 70 28.97 -5.40 31.25
N THR A 71 28.41 -4.54 32.09
CA THR A 71 27.77 -3.27 31.67
C THR A 71 28.16 -2.17 32.65
N THR A 72 28.47 -0.98 32.13
CA THR A 72 28.74 0.25 32.89
C THR A 72 28.14 1.48 32.22
N GLN A 73 28.20 2.62 32.88
CA GLN A 73 27.86 3.93 32.27
C GLN A 73 29.03 4.87 32.34
N THR A 74 29.18 5.73 31.33
CA THR A 74 30.20 6.78 31.35
C THR A 74 29.89 7.84 32.43
N ASP A 75 30.96 8.33 33.06
CA ASP A 75 30.89 9.44 34.00
C ASP A 75 30.65 10.81 33.31
N ARG A 76 30.67 11.90 34.06
CA ARG A 76 30.48 13.27 33.53
C ARG A 76 31.56 13.70 32.53
N ASN A 77 32.68 13.02 32.50
CA ASN A 77 33.79 13.23 31.56
C ASN A 77 33.80 12.22 30.42
N GLY A 78 32.67 11.50 30.20
CA GLY A 78 32.57 10.49 29.16
C GLY A 78 33.46 9.26 29.41
N ALA A 79 34.10 9.14 30.57
CA ALA A 79 35.02 8.01 30.89
C ALA A 79 34.25 6.80 31.41
N PHE A 80 34.69 5.59 31.07
CA PHE A 80 34.17 4.34 31.57
C PHE A 80 35.29 3.39 32.00
N ASP A 81 34.97 2.53 32.94
CA ASP A 81 35.85 1.44 33.39
C ASP A 81 35.02 0.18 33.57
N LEU A 82 35.55 -0.95 33.03
CA LEU A 82 34.96 -2.29 33.06
C LEU A 82 36.00 -3.26 33.64
N PRO A 83 35.98 -3.50 34.94
CA PRO A 83 36.95 -4.38 35.58
C PRO A 83 36.60 -5.87 35.44
N GLY A 84 37.60 -6.70 35.49
CA GLY A 84 37.47 -8.14 35.77
C GLY A 84 37.11 -9.04 34.58
N LEU A 85 37.52 -8.67 33.35
CA LEU A 85 37.29 -9.52 32.18
C LEU A 85 38.43 -10.54 31.96
N PRO A 86 38.12 -11.83 31.71
CA PRO A 86 39.13 -12.84 31.33
C PRO A 86 39.76 -12.53 29.95
N PRO A 87 40.94 -13.00 29.65
CA PRO A 87 41.49 -12.94 28.31
C PRO A 87 40.59 -13.62 27.29
N GLY A 88 40.34 -12.95 26.14
CA GLY A 88 39.47 -13.46 25.11
C GLY A 88 39.08 -12.42 24.06
N ALA A 89 38.29 -12.85 23.06
CA ALA A 89 37.70 -11.94 22.06
C ALA A 89 36.38 -11.43 22.58
N TYR A 90 36.18 -10.10 22.45
CA TYR A 90 35.02 -9.39 22.96
C TYR A 90 34.50 -8.40 21.92
N ARG A 91 33.20 -8.07 22.06
CA ARG A 91 32.52 -6.97 21.42
C ARG A 91 32.10 -5.96 22.50
N LEU A 92 32.45 -4.71 22.35
CA LEU A 92 32.02 -3.63 23.21
C LEU A 92 31.02 -2.76 22.43
N ALA A 93 29.82 -2.57 22.96
CA ALA A 93 28.79 -1.74 22.42
C ALA A 93 28.60 -0.52 23.33
N ALA A 94 28.69 0.70 22.77
CA ALA A 94 28.38 1.93 23.49
C ALA A 94 27.11 2.54 22.89
N SER A 95 26.14 2.85 23.75
CA SER A 95 24.85 3.39 23.35
C SER A 95 24.40 4.53 24.27
N LYS A 96 23.68 5.48 23.72
CA LYS A 96 22.98 6.53 24.46
C LYS A 96 21.78 7.02 23.66
N THR A 97 20.73 7.45 24.36
CA THR A 97 19.60 8.14 23.74
C THR A 97 20.12 9.28 22.87
N ASP A 98 19.61 9.40 21.66
CA ASP A 98 20.00 10.36 20.62
C ASP A 98 21.33 10.06 19.90
N PHE A 99 21.93 8.89 20.12
CA PHE A 99 23.16 8.46 19.46
C PHE A 99 23.02 7.06 18.90
N GLU A 100 23.66 6.79 17.77
CA GLU A 100 23.79 5.45 17.22
C GLU A 100 24.68 4.59 18.13
N THR A 101 24.27 3.32 18.31
CA THR A 101 25.08 2.36 19.02
C THR A 101 26.35 2.06 18.24
N GLN A 102 27.51 2.31 18.82
CA GLN A 102 28.79 1.98 18.23
C GLN A 102 29.34 0.71 18.82
N GLU A 103 29.81 -0.18 17.94
CA GLU A 103 30.40 -1.45 18.31
C GLU A 103 31.89 -1.52 17.96
N ILE A 104 32.72 -1.97 18.90
CA ILE A 104 34.16 -2.21 18.72
C ILE A 104 34.46 -3.65 19.06
N ARG A 105 35.12 -4.36 18.17
CA ARG A 105 35.67 -5.71 18.46
C ARG A 105 37.12 -5.60 18.89
N PHE A 106 37.48 -6.29 19.98
CA PHE A 106 38.82 -6.31 20.49
C PHE A 106 39.16 -7.66 21.12
N THR A 107 40.44 -7.91 21.32
CA THR A 107 40.94 -9.14 21.97
C THR A 107 41.78 -8.74 23.17
N LEU A 108 41.43 -9.25 24.37
CA LEU A 108 42.25 -9.10 25.56
C LEU A 108 43.33 -10.18 25.56
N GLY A 109 44.60 -9.75 25.62
CA GLY A 109 45.74 -10.61 25.80
C GLY A 109 45.95 -11.07 27.26
N LEU A 110 46.94 -11.90 27.49
CA LEU A 110 47.20 -12.47 28.82
C LEU A 110 47.92 -11.53 29.82
N THR A 111 48.48 -10.41 29.36
CA THR A 111 49.49 -9.64 30.15
C THR A 111 49.31 -8.12 30.13
N GLU A 112 48.49 -7.52 29.27
CA GLU A 112 48.35 -6.07 29.24
C GLU A 112 46.87 -5.62 29.31
N PRO A 113 46.50 -4.66 30.21
CA PRO A 113 45.16 -4.08 30.22
C PRO A 113 45.00 -3.22 28.98
N GLN A 114 43.86 -3.31 28.32
CA GLN A 114 43.52 -2.42 27.20
C GLN A 114 42.99 -1.08 27.77
N THR A 115 43.86 -0.14 27.94
CA THR A 115 43.57 1.20 28.45
C THR A 115 43.43 2.19 27.28
N SER A 116 42.49 3.09 27.41
CA SER A 116 42.20 4.20 26.47
C SER A 116 41.47 3.86 25.17
N LEU A 117 40.45 3.01 25.23
CA LEU A 117 39.50 2.89 24.12
C LEU A 117 38.78 4.24 23.88
N ARG A 118 38.83 4.72 22.65
CA ARG A 118 38.08 5.92 22.24
C ARG A 118 36.88 5.51 21.39
N ILE A 119 35.68 5.79 21.88
CA ILE A 119 34.44 5.49 21.18
C ILE A 119 33.79 6.78 20.75
N VAL A 120 33.57 6.93 19.46
CA VAL A 120 32.90 8.10 18.92
C VAL A 120 31.47 7.72 18.59
N LEU A 121 30.51 8.26 19.34
CA LEU A 121 29.10 8.10 19.04
C LEU A 121 28.68 9.11 17.99
N THR A 122 28.07 8.65 16.95
CA THR A 122 27.38 9.48 15.95
C THR A 122 26.03 9.87 16.53
N VAL A 123 25.66 11.14 16.43
CA VAL A 123 24.27 11.54 16.77
C VAL A 123 23.35 10.76 15.86
N SER A 124 22.43 10.00 16.45
CA SER A 124 21.43 9.29 15.69
C SER A 124 20.66 10.33 14.87
N ALA A 125 20.75 10.22 13.57
CA ALA A 125 19.72 10.83 12.74
C ALA A 125 18.39 10.21 13.22
N VAL A 126 17.42 11.07 13.53
CA VAL A 126 16.08 10.59 13.94
C VAL A 126 15.36 10.01 12.71
N THR A 127 15.98 9.03 12.14
CA THR A 127 15.40 8.04 11.26
C THR A 127 15.88 6.71 11.83
N SER A 128 15.36 6.35 13.01
CA SER A 128 15.40 4.96 13.40
C SER A 128 14.60 4.22 12.34
N MET A 129 15.28 3.52 11.45
CA MET A 129 14.67 2.39 10.80
C MET A 129 14.45 1.37 11.91
N ILE A 130 13.28 1.43 12.50
CA ILE A 130 12.82 0.47 13.50
C ILE A 130 12.56 -0.79 12.70
N GLU A 131 13.23 -1.86 13.03
CA GLU A 131 12.93 -3.19 12.49
C GLU A 131 11.60 -3.62 13.13
N VAL A 132 10.52 -3.37 12.38
CA VAL A 132 9.14 -3.60 12.84
C VAL A 132 8.81 -5.07 12.67
N GLU A 133 8.77 -5.83 13.73
CA GLU A 133 8.25 -7.20 13.71
C GLU A 133 6.71 -7.26 13.79
N GLY A 134 6.01 -6.13 14.03
CA GLY A 134 4.56 -6.01 14.14
C GLY A 134 4.10 -4.55 14.17
N ARG A 135 2.92 -4.24 14.70
CA ARG A 135 2.45 -2.87 14.98
C ARG A 135 3.05 -2.25 16.27
N ASP A 136 4.06 -2.85 16.82
CA ASP A 136 4.61 -2.50 18.14
C ASP A 136 5.57 -1.29 18.13
N ASP A 137 5.45 -0.45 17.13
CA ASP A 137 6.26 0.76 17.01
C ASP A 137 5.73 1.88 17.87
N ASP A 138 6.41 2.18 18.95
CA ASP A 138 6.20 3.43 19.68
C ASP A 138 6.73 4.61 18.85
N LEU A 139 5.88 5.15 17.96
CA LEU A 139 6.18 6.35 17.20
C LEU A 139 6.05 7.64 18.01
N THR A 140 5.83 7.57 19.33
CA THR A 140 5.80 8.71 20.25
C THR A 140 7.17 9.40 20.25
N GLY A 141 7.21 10.69 19.95
CA GLY A 141 8.46 11.44 19.76
C GLY A 141 8.99 11.46 18.32
N ILE A 142 8.45 10.64 17.42
CA ILE A 142 8.93 10.48 16.05
C ILE A 142 7.89 10.93 15.02
N ALA A 143 6.64 10.46 15.16
CA ALA A 143 5.57 10.71 14.20
C ALA A 143 5.30 12.20 13.98
N ASN A 144 4.97 12.57 12.76
CA ASN A 144 4.55 13.91 12.39
C ASN A 144 3.04 14.09 12.53
N SER A 145 2.27 12.98 12.65
CA SER A 145 0.83 12.98 12.86
C SER A 145 0.36 11.87 13.82
N ALA A 146 -0.85 12.02 14.37
CA ALA A 146 -1.48 10.96 15.15
C ALA A 146 -1.82 9.74 14.26
N THR A 147 -2.12 9.98 12.98
CA THR A 147 -2.64 8.99 12.02
C THR A 147 -1.59 8.46 11.04
N GLN A 148 -0.32 8.62 11.38
CA GLN A 148 0.81 7.98 10.73
C GLN A 148 1.16 6.68 11.44
N GLY A 149 1.53 5.62 10.71
CA GLY A 149 1.93 4.35 11.32
C GLY A 149 2.68 3.43 10.38
N THR A 150 3.15 2.33 10.95
CA THR A 150 3.85 1.26 10.24
C THR A 150 3.27 -0.09 10.64
N VAL A 151 3.11 -0.99 9.68
CA VAL A 151 2.68 -2.38 9.89
C VAL A 151 3.74 -3.30 9.30
N GLY A 152 4.32 -4.18 10.11
CA GLY A 152 5.39 -5.08 9.72
C GLY A 152 4.91 -6.41 9.13
N ALA A 153 5.86 -7.15 8.55
CA ALA A 153 5.61 -8.39 7.83
C ALA A 153 4.88 -9.45 8.68
N SER A 154 5.18 -9.58 9.97
CA SER A 154 4.54 -10.58 10.82
C SER A 154 3.03 -10.34 10.95
N GLU A 155 2.62 -9.08 11.09
CA GLU A 155 1.19 -8.72 11.15
C GLU A 155 0.49 -8.98 9.80
N ILE A 156 1.16 -8.70 8.69
CA ILE A 156 0.62 -8.96 7.34
C ILE A 156 0.45 -10.46 7.12
N GLN A 157 1.45 -11.27 7.50
CA GLN A 157 1.48 -12.72 7.29
C GLN A 157 0.54 -13.53 8.21
N ASP A 158 0.16 -12.98 9.36
CA ASP A 158 -0.75 -13.62 10.31
C ASP A 158 -2.24 -13.23 10.07
N ARG A 159 -2.52 -12.48 9.00
CA ARG A 159 -3.89 -12.11 8.59
C ARG A 159 -4.40 -13.03 7.46
N PRO A 160 -5.63 -13.54 7.59
CA PRO A 160 -6.27 -14.16 6.43
C PRO A 160 -6.51 -13.09 5.37
N ILE A 161 -6.05 -13.35 4.14
CA ILE A 161 -6.11 -12.43 3.00
C ILE A 161 -6.84 -13.14 1.85
N LEU A 162 -8.00 -12.62 1.47
CA LEU A 162 -8.75 -13.14 0.32
C LEU A 162 -8.08 -12.71 -0.99
N ARG A 163 -7.67 -11.43 -1.10
CA ARG A 163 -7.12 -10.79 -2.31
C ARG A 163 -5.85 -9.99 -1.96
N SER A 164 -4.90 -9.88 -2.88
CA SER A 164 -3.63 -9.15 -2.65
C SER A 164 -3.83 -7.71 -2.17
N GLY A 165 -4.91 -7.04 -2.61
CA GLY A 165 -5.23 -5.67 -2.20
C GLY A 165 -5.52 -5.53 -0.70
N GLU A 166 -6.03 -6.58 -0.05
CA GLU A 166 -6.38 -6.55 1.38
C GLU A 166 -5.17 -6.37 2.32
N VAL A 167 -3.94 -6.45 1.80
CA VAL A 167 -2.74 -5.99 2.53
C VAL A 167 -2.92 -4.54 3.00
N LEU A 168 -3.61 -3.70 2.26
CA LEU A 168 -3.88 -2.31 2.64
C LEU A 168 -4.95 -2.16 3.73
N GLU A 169 -5.76 -3.18 4.04
CA GLU A 169 -6.65 -3.17 5.21
C GLU A 169 -5.89 -3.25 6.54
N THR A 170 -4.58 -3.42 6.50
CA THR A 170 -3.71 -3.20 7.66
C THR A 170 -3.63 -1.72 8.06
N VAL A 171 -3.95 -0.81 7.15
CA VAL A 171 -4.08 0.63 7.42
C VAL A 171 -5.42 0.89 8.12
N PRO A 172 -5.46 1.45 9.33
CA PRO A 172 -6.70 1.65 10.07
C PRO A 172 -7.73 2.46 9.29
N GLY A 173 -8.94 1.94 9.14
CA GLY A 173 -10.05 2.59 8.46
C GLY A 173 -10.09 2.42 6.94
N VAL A 174 -9.12 1.74 6.33
CA VAL A 174 -9.19 1.33 4.92
C VAL A 174 -10.09 0.10 4.79
N ILE A 175 -10.94 0.11 3.78
CA ILE A 175 -11.74 -1.05 3.32
C ILE A 175 -11.46 -1.28 1.85
N ILE A 176 -11.36 -2.55 1.50
CA ILE A 176 -11.12 -3.04 0.13
C ILE A 176 -12.32 -3.87 -0.31
N THR A 177 -12.92 -3.53 -1.43
CA THR A 177 -14.04 -4.27 -2.01
C THR A 177 -13.75 -4.67 -3.46
N GLN A 178 -14.63 -5.48 -4.03
CA GLN A 178 -14.56 -5.88 -5.43
C GLN A 178 -15.94 -5.79 -6.06
N HIS A 179 -16.04 -5.24 -7.28
CA HIS A 179 -17.30 -5.13 -8.01
C HIS A 179 -17.32 -5.95 -9.31
N ALA A 180 -16.23 -6.64 -9.61
CA ALA A 180 -16.04 -7.44 -10.81
C ALA A 180 -15.09 -8.58 -10.53
N GLY A 181 -14.71 -9.37 -11.54
CA GLY A 181 -13.81 -10.51 -11.42
C GLY A 181 -12.45 -10.22 -10.80
N GLY A 182 -11.85 -11.24 -10.22
CA GLY A 182 -10.66 -11.15 -9.36
C GLY A 182 -9.43 -10.49 -9.96
N GLY A 183 -9.31 -10.39 -11.29
CA GLY A 183 -8.16 -9.77 -11.95
C GLY A 183 -8.25 -8.26 -12.15
N LYS A 184 -9.40 -7.64 -11.92
CA LYS A 184 -9.57 -6.18 -11.93
C LYS A 184 -9.01 -5.58 -10.64
N ALA A 185 -8.56 -4.33 -10.64
CA ALA A 185 -8.17 -3.63 -9.44
C ALA A 185 -9.33 -3.57 -8.43
N ASN A 186 -8.99 -3.62 -7.15
CA ASN A 186 -9.95 -3.47 -6.08
C ASN A 186 -10.47 -2.03 -5.98
N GLN A 187 -11.61 -1.85 -5.33
CA GLN A 187 -12.05 -0.54 -4.87
C GLN A 187 -11.59 -0.29 -3.44
N TYR A 188 -11.26 0.95 -3.16
CA TYR A 188 -10.70 1.40 -1.90
C TYR A 188 -11.59 2.45 -1.25
N PHE A 189 -11.74 2.40 0.08
CA PHE A 189 -12.49 3.37 0.86
C PHE A 189 -11.67 3.84 2.05
N LEU A 190 -11.62 5.15 2.26
CA LEU A 190 -10.94 5.76 3.40
C LEU A 190 -11.52 7.15 3.69
N ARG A 191 -11.76 7.50 4.95
CA ARG A 191 -12.15 8.85 5.38
C ARG A 191 -13.35 9.45 4.63
N GLY A 192 -14.37 8.64 4.39
CA GLY A 192 -15.57 9.07 3.68
C GLY A 192 -15.40 9.25 2.18
N PHE A 193 -14.23 8.93 1.60
CA PHE A 193 -14.07 8.81 0.17
C PHE A 193 -14.47 7.42 -0.31
N ASN A 194 -15.23 7.35 -1.40
CA ASN A 194 -15.07 6.27 -2.35
C ASN A 194 -13.85 6.65 -3.20
N LEU A 195 -12.79 5.87 -3.10
CA LEU A 195 -11.52 6.14 -3.79
C LEU A 195 -11.49 5.47 -5.16
N ASP A 196 -12.64 4.94 -5.60
CA ASP A 196 -12.73 4.09 -6.76
C ASP A 196 -11.59 3.06 -6.75
N HIS A 197 -10.77 3.00 -7.78
CA HIS A 197 -9.64 2.08 -7.85
C HIS A 197 -8.30 2.70 -7.38
N GLY A 198 -8.31 3.79 -6.60
CA GLY A 198 -7.10 4.37 -6.01
C GLY A 198 -7.03 5.91 -5.99
N THR A 199 -8.04 6.61 -6.50
CA THR A 199 -8.10 8.07 -6.44
C THR A 199 -8.02 8.56 -4.99
N ASP A 200 -7.34 9.70 -4.76
CA ASP A 200 -7.16 10.31 -3.43
C ASP A 200 -6.44 9.45 -2.37
N PHE A 201 -5.92 8.26 -2.76
CA PHE A 201 -5.08 7.43 -1.91
C PHE A 201 -3.82 7.02 -2.67
N ALA A 202 -2.69 7.69 -2.39
CA ALA A 202 -1.43 7.46 -3.08
C ALA A 202 -0.78 6.16 -2.60
N ILE A 203 -0.59 5.18 -3.49
CA ILE A 203 0.02 3.88 -3.18
C ILE A 203 1.37 3.78 -3.86
N PHE A 204 2.39 3.38 -3.10
CA PHE A 204 3.76 3.24 -3.58
C PHE A 204 4.32 1.85 -3.27
N ILE A 205 5.12 1.32 -4.20
CA ILE A 205 5.92 0.10 -4.00
C ILE A 205 7.39 0.49 -4.10
N ASP A 206 8.11 0.44 -2.97
CA ASP A 206 9.51 0.87 -2.83
C ASP A 206 9.77 2.30 -3.39
N GLY A 207 8.78 3.21 -3.28
CA GLY A 207 8.82 4.57 -3.79
C GLY A 207 8.38 4.75 -5.25
N MET A 208 8.07 3.68 -5.99
CA MET A 208 7.44 3.76 -7.31
C MET A 208 5.91 3.88 -7.16
N PRO A 209 5.25 4.89 -7.73
CA PRO A 209 3.79 5.03 -7.68
C PRO A 209 3.07 3.86 -8.37
N LEU A 210 2.05 3.33 -7.70
CA LEU A 210 1.18 2.30 -8.26
C LEU A 210 0.03 2.92 -9.06
N ASN A 211 -0.53 4.03 -8.58
CA ASN A 211 -1.66 4.74 -9.20
C ASN A 211 -1.35 5.16 -10.64
N LEU A 212 -2.32 4.96 -11.52
CA LEU A 212 -2.25 5.33 -12.93
C LEU A 212 -3.21 6.49 -13.19
N PRO A 213 -2.71 7.73 -13.38
CA PRO A 213 -3.55 8.86 -13.76
C PRO A 213 -4.06 8.71 -15.20
N SER A 214 -5.13 9.42 -15.54
CA SER A 214 -5.78 9.41 -16.86
C SER A 214 -6.00 7.98 -17.41
N HIS A 215 -6.54 7.09 -16.60
CA HIS A 215 -6.70 5.69 -16.96
C HIS A 215 -8.01 5.43 -17.70
N ALA A 216 -8.04 4.43 -18.59
CA ALA A 216 -9.23 4.10 -19.40
C ALA A 216 -10.44 3.64 -18.58
N HIS A 217 -10.23 3.19 -17.32
CA HIS A 217 -11.32 2.75 -16.45
C HIS A 217 -11.68 3.79 -15.38
N GLY A 218 -10.70 4.54 -14.89
CA GLY A 218 -10.92 5.56 -13.85
C GLY A 218 -9.61 6.14 -13.37
N GLU A 219 -9.61 7.40 -12.97
CA GLU A 219 -8.39 8.11 -12.56
C GLU A 219 -7.79 7.49 -11.30
N GLY A 220 -6.46 7.41 -11.25
CA GLY A 220 -5.74 6.90 -10.09
C GLY A 220 -5.71 5.38 -9.96
N TYR A 221 -6.14 4.65 -11.00
CA TYR A 221 -6.23 3.18 -11.01
C TYR A 221 -4.98 2.49 -10.44
N ALA A 222 -5.15 1.77 -9.33
CA ALA A 222 -4.07 1.13 -8.58
C ALA A 222 -4.30 -0.39 -8.46
N ASP A 223 -3.68 -1.15 -9.35
CA ASP A 223 -3.81 -2.61 -9.37
C ASP A 223 -2.84 -3.29 -8.40
N MET A 224 -3.34 -3.72 -7.25
CA MET A 224 -2.60 -4.46 -6.23
C MET A 224 -2.36 -5.93 -6.58
N ASN A 225 -2.91 -6.46 -7.67
CA ASN A 225 -2.66 -7.85 -8.10
C ASN A 225 -1.18 -8.12 -8.43
N THR A 226 -0.41 -7.08 -8.70
CA THR A 226 1.07 -7.14 -8.88
C THR A 226 1.83 -7.41 -7.58
N VAL A 227 1.20 -7.34 -6.41
CA VAL A 227 1.83 -7.51 -5.10
C VAL A 227 1.75 -8.98 -4.67
N ILE A 228 2.89 -9.53 -4.25
CA ILE A 228 2.98 -10.81 -3.55
C ILE A 228 3.14 -10.49 -2.05
N PRO A 229 2.12 -10.73 -1.19
CA PRO A 229 2.14 -10.30 0.21
C PRO A 229 3.34 -10.77 1.02
N GLU A 230 3.85 -11.99 0.75
CA GLU A 230 4.98 -12.58 1.47
C GLU A 230 6.31 -11.84 1.26
N PHE A 231 6.38 -10.97 0.25
CA PHE A 231 7.57 -10.15 0.01
C PHE A 231 7.44 -8.74 0.59
N VAL A 232 6.29 -8.36 1.13
CA VAL A 232 6.10 -7.07 1.79
C VAL A 232 6.74 -7.13 3.17
N GLN A 233 7.76 -6.32 3.39
CA GLN A 233 8.45 -6.19 4.66
C GLN A 233 7.65 -5.33 5.62
N ARG A 234 7.07 -4.22 5.12
CA ARG A 234 6.24 -3.31 5.90
C ARG A 234 5.37 -2.44 5.01
N VAL A 235 4.30 -1.94 5.59
CA VAL A 235 3.45 -0.89 5.03
C VAL A 235 3.56 0.34 5.93
N ASN A 236 4.17 1.42 5.43
CA ASN A 236 4.13 2.72 6.08
C ASN A 236 2.92 3.47 5.55
N TYR A 237 2.09 4.01 6.44
CA TYR A 237 0.91 4.75 6.03
C TYR A 237 0.83 6.12 6.70
N GLU A 238 0.25 7.04 5.96
CA GLU A 238 0.04 8.42 6.34
C GLU A 238 -1.34 8.85 5.90
N LYS A 239 -2.15 9.44 6.80
CA LYS A 239 -3.52 9.83 6.46
C LYS A 239 -3.68 11.33 6.43
N GLY A 240 -4.36 11.83 5.36
CA GLY A 240 -4.62 13.24 5.13
C GLY A 240 -3.52 13.97 4.34
N PRO A 241 -3.78 15.23 3.96
CA PRO A 241 -2.97 16.01 3.02
C PRO A 241 -1.77 16.71 3.68
N TYR A 242 -1.11 16.12 4.68
CA TYR A 242 -0.17 16.82 5.55
C TYR A 242 1.30 16.58 5.21
N TYR A 243 1.63 15.68 4.28
CA TYR A 243 2.97 15.19 3.99
C TYR A 243 3.50 15.78 2.67
N ALA A 244 4.71 16.33 2.70
CA ALA A 244 5.26 17.07 1.57
C ALA A 244 5.73 16.18 0.42
N ASP A 245 6.16 14.97 0.72
CA ASP A 245 6.62 13.97 -0.23
C ASP A 245 5.48 13.27 -0.99
N VAL A 246 4.23 13.41 -0.51
CA VAL A 246 3.04 12.91 -1.19
C VAL A 246 2.43 13.99 -2.06
N GLY A 247 2.39 13.76 -3.36
CA GLY A 247 1.81 14.65 -4.38
C GLY A 247 0.41 14.24 -4.79
N ASN A 248 0.29 13.80 -6.05
CA ASN A 248 -0.97 13.38 -6.63
C ASN A 248 -1.63 12.24 -5.83
N TYR A 249 -2.94 12.26 -5.70
CA TYR A 249 -3.79 11.29 -4.97
C TYR A 249 -3.55 11.22 -3.46
N GLY A 250 -2.92 12.21 -2.84
CA GLY A 250 -2.63 12.22 -1.41
C GLY A 250 -3.69 12.83 -0.51
N SER A 251 -4.94 13.05 -0.97
CA SER A 251 -5.95 13.77 -0.20
C SER A 251 -6.47 12.99 1.02
N ALA A 252 -6.83 11.73 0.84
CA ALA A 252 -7.24 10.86 1.95
C ALA A 252 -6.03 10.30 2.72
N GLY A 253 -4.91 10.08 2.02
CA GLY A 253 -3.67 9.57 2.59
C GLY A 253 -2.78 8.88 1.60
N SER A 254 -1.78 8.16 2.12
CA SER A 254 -0.86 7.33 1.34
C SER A 254 -0.48 6.03 2.05
N ALA A 255 -0.07 5.06 1.25
CA ALA A 255 0.53 3.80 1.72
C ALA A 255 1.81 3.49 0.92
N HIS A 256 2.90 3.25 1.62
CA HIS A 256 4.19 2.89 1.06
C HIS A 256 4.51 1.45 1.44
N LEU A 257 4.38 0.53 0.46
CA LEU A 257 4.76 -0.86 0.62
C LEU A 257 6.26 -0.99 0.36
N GLU A 258 7.00 -1.40 1.37
CA GLU A 258 8.43 -1.69 1.25
C GLU A 258 8.62 -3.21 1.19
N PHE A 259 9.36 -3.65 0.19
CA PHE A 259 9.65 -5.07 -0.03
C PHE A 259 10.97 -5.46 0.61
N PHE A 260 11.09 -6.74 1.00
CA PHE A 260 12.36 -7.28 1.45
C PHE A 260 13.42 -7.12 0.36
N LYS A 261 14.59 -6.63 0.73
CA LYS A 261 15.81 -6.68 -0.10
C LYS A 261 16.57 -8.00 0.10
N THR A 262 16.30 -8.68 1.23
CA THR A 262 16.81 -10.01 1.58
C THR A 262 15.79 -10.67 2.48
N LEU A 263 15.35 -11.88 2.16
CA LEU A 263 14.40 -12.61 2.98
C LEU A 263 15.06 -13.10 4.28
N PRO A 264 14.32 -13.10 5.40
CA PRO A 264 14.78 -13.72 6.64
C PRO A 264 15.05 -15.22 6.49
N GLN A 265 14.23 -15.91 5.68
CA GLN A 265 14.35 -17.32 5.34
C GLN A 265 13.86 -17.56 3.92
N ASN A 266 14.53 -18.44 3.20
CA ASN A 266 14.03 -18.91 1.91
C ASN A 266 12.81 -19.81 2.14
N PHE A 267 11.83 -19.77 1.24
CA PHE A 267 10.60 -20.52 1.42
C PHE A 267 9.99 -20.99 0.10
N VAL A 268 9.17 -22.04 0.21
CA VAL A 268 8.20 -22.46 -0.80
C VAL A 268 6.88 -22.67 -0.08
N GLN A 269 5.81 -22.13 -0.63
CA GLN A 269 4.44 -22.22 -0.14
C GLN A 269 3.54 -22.76 -1.23
N VAL A 270 2.65 -23.69 -0.86
CA VAL A 270 1.62 -24.23 -1.76
C VAL A 270 0.30 -24.21 -1.02
N GLU A 271 -0.71 -23.70 -1.68
CA GLU A 271 -2.06 -23.58 -1.14
C GLU A 271 -3.08 -24.21 -2.10
N GLY A 272 -4.17 -24.70 -1.53
CA GLY A 272 -5.32 -25.18 -2.28
C GLY A 272 -6.59 -24.99 -1.45
N GLY A 273 -7.70 -24.79 -2.10
CA GLY A 273 -8.95 -24.47 -1.39
C GLY A 273 -10.21 -24.79 -2.17
N MET A 274 -11.32 -24.26 -1.64
CA MET A 274 -12.63 -24.34 -2.30
C MET A 274 -12.62 -23.49 -3.58
N TYR A 275 -13.60 -23.70 -4.44
CA TYR A 275 -13.84 -22.92 -5.68
C TYR A 275 -12.66 -22.90 -6.66
N GLY A 276 -11.93 -24.00 -6.77
CA GLY A 276 -10.80 -24.08 -7.70
C GLY A 276 -9.53 -23.33 -7.25
N TYR A 277 -9.54 -22.76 -6.03
CA TYR A 277 -8.39 -22.03 -5.52
C TYR A 277 -7.13 -22.87 -5.46
N GLY A 278 -6.07 -22.37 -6.04
CA GLY A 278 -4.73 -22.95 -5.99
C GLY A 278 -3.64 -21.88 -6.14
N ARG A 279 -2.63 -21.92 -5.25
CA ARG A 279 -1.55 -20.93 -5.24
C ARG A 279 -0.22 -21.60 -4.93
N ALA A 280 0.83 -21.20 -5.63
CA ALA A 280 2.19 -21.58 -5.34
C ALA A 280 3.08 -20.33 -5.32
N VAL A 281 3.84 -20.15 -4.24
CA VAL A 281 4.77 -19.04 -4.05
C VAL A 281 6.13 -19.60 -3.66
N PHE A 282 7.19 -18.99 -4.16
CA PHE A 282 8.54 -19.25 -3.69
C PHE A 282 9.33 -17.97 -3.54
N GLY A 283 10.22 -17.94 -2.56
CA GLY A 283 11.14 -16.84 -2.35
C GLY A 283 12.50 -17.33 -1.87
N ALA A 284 13.56 -16.76 -2.41
CA ALA A 284 14.92 -17.09 -1.98
C ALA A 284 15.86 -15.89 -2.10
N SER A 285 16.78 -15.83 -1.15
CA SER A 285 17.86 -14.86 -1.14
C SER A 285 19.20 -15.57 -1.04
N GLN A 286 20.19 -15.06 -1.77
CA GLN A 286 21.56 -15.57 -1.71
C GLN A 286 22.58 -14.46 -1.91
N LYS A 287 23.77 -14.65 -1.37
CA LYS A 287 24.91 -13.76 -1.62
C LYS A 287 25.32 -13.84 -3.10
N LEU A 288 25.51 -12.68 -3.72
CA LEU A 288 26.03 -12.54 -5.10
C LEU A 288 27.07 -11.42 -5.14
N GLY A 289 28.34 -11.80 -5.22
CA GLY A 289 29.44 -10.83 -5.15
C GLY A 289 29.46 -10.08 -3.83
N LEU A 290 29.42 -8.75 -3.88
CA LEU A 290 29.38 -7.88 -2.70
C LEU A 290 27.96 -7.64 -2.16
N GLY A 291 26.94 -8.10 -2.87
CA GLY A 291 25.53 -7.87 -2.54
C GLY A 291 24.75 -9.14 -2.29
N ASN A 292 23.45 -9.00 -2.33
CA ASN A 292 22.48 -10.06 -2.21
C ASN A 292 21.60 -10.08 -3.45
N LEU A 293 21.22 -11.27 -3.87
CA LEU A 293 20.21 -11.49 -4.90
C LEU A 293 18.97 -12.10 -4.21
N LEU A 294 17.85 -11.41 -4.27
CA LEU A 294 16.54 -11.90 -3.91
C LEU A 294 15.79 -12.23 -5.21
N TYR A 295 15.10 -13.36 -5.24
CA TYR A 295 14.21 -13.74 -6.33
C TYR A 295 13.02 -14.51 -5.80
N GLY A 296 11.89 -14.33 -6.47
CA GLY A 296 10.67 -15.03 -6.11
C GLY A 296 9.61 -14.96 -7.19
N GLY A 297 8.57 -15.75 -6.99
CA GLY A 297 7.45 -15.79 -7.92
C GLY A 297 6.21 -16.43 -7.32
N GLU A 298 5.09 -16.12 -7.94
CA GLU A 298 3.76 -16.61 -7.62
C GLU A 298 3.08 -17.14 -8.89
N ALA A 299 2.42 -18.30 -8.75
CA ALA A 299 1.42 -18.78 -9.68
C ALA A 299 0.11 -18.94 -8.92
N TYR A 300 -0.97 -18.39 -9.44
CA TYR A 300 -2.27 -18.32 -8.77
C TYR A 300 -3.38 -18.70 -9.74
N HIS A 301 -4.38 -19.42 -9.24
CA HIS A 301 -5.62 -19.73 -9.94
C HIS A 301 -6.79 -19.71 -8.97
N ASP A 302 -7.94 -19.18 -9.42
CA ASP A 302 -9.20 -19.17 -8.65
C ASP A 302 -10.38 -19.12 -9.62
N ASP A 303 -11.35 -20.01 -9.44
CA ASP A 303 -12.60 -19.99 -10.19
C ASP A 303 -13.66 -19.12 -9.52
N GLY A 304 -13.51 -18.85 -8.22
CA GLY A 304 -14.52 -18.17 -7.42
C GLY A 304 -15.82 -18.96 -7.27
N PRO A 305 -16.76 -18.48 -6.46
CA PRO A 305 -18.04 -19.13 -6.23
C PRO A 305 -19.09 -18.87 -7.33
N TRP A 306 -18.70 -18.23 -8.42
CA TRP A 306 -19.54 -17.69 -9.47
C TRP A 306 -20.17 -18.79 -10.32
N THR A 307 -21.42 -18.59 -10.77
CA THR A 307 -22.11 -19.48 -11.70
C THR A 307 -21.33 -19.61 -13.01
N HIS A 308 -20.74 -18.50 -13.47
CA HIS A 308 -19.75 -18.49 -14.54
C HIS A 308 -18.36 -18.27 -13.92
N PRO A 309 -17.50 -19.31 -13.85
CA PRO A 309 -16.22 -19.22 -13.15
C PRO A 309 -15.34 -18.08 -13.66
N ASP A 310 -14.71 -17.35 -12.75
CA ASP A 310 -13.75 -16.30 -13.08
C ASP A 310 -12.54 -16.85 -13.83
N ASN A 311 -12.18 -18.11 -13.60
CA ASN A 311 -11.00 -18.74 -14.20
C ASN A 311 -9.76 -17.82 -14.10
N TYR A 312 -9.70 -17.09 -12.99
CA TYR A 312 -8.66 -16.12 -12.76
C TYR A 312 -7.32 -16.81 -12.61
N SER A 313 -6.39 -16.45 -13.46
CA SER A 313 -5.01 -16.95 -13.40
C SER A 313 -4.03 -15.81 -13.47
N LYS A 314 -3.08 -15.77 -12.51
CA LYS A 314 -2.02 -14.76 -12.51
C LYS A 314 -0.66 -15.37 -12.27
N PHE A 315 0.36 -14.69 -12.80
CA PHE A 315 1.76 -14.95 -12.56
C PHE A 315 2.45 -13.67 -12.13
N ASN A 316 3.12 -13.72 -11.00
CA ASN A 316 3.97 -12.65 -10.50
C ASN A 316 5.41 -13.12 -10.37
N GLY A 317 6.34 -12.21 -10.57
CA GLY A 317 7.76 -12.48 -10.36
C GLY A 317 8.53 -11.24 -9.95
N LEU A 318 9.54 -11.42 -9.13
CA LEU A 318 10.46 -10.36 -8.75
C LEU A 318 11.89 -10.85 -8.69
N LEU A 319 12.81 -9.94 -9.01
CA LEU A 319 14.25 -10.13 -8.95
C LEU A 319 14.88 -8.84 -8.41
N THR A 320 15.54 -8.89 -7.25
CA THR A 320 16.19 -7.74 -6.65
C THR A 320 17.66 -8.04 -6.38
N TYR A 321 18.56 -7.22 -6.91
CA TYR A 321 19.94 -7.16 -6.48
C TYR A 321 20.12 -5.98 -5.55
N SER A 322 20.70 -6.20 -4.37
CA SER A 322 20.96 -5.16 -3.38
C SER A 322 22.38 -5.24 -2.85
N GLN A 323 22.96 -4.08 -2.56
CA GLN A 323 24.29 -3.96 -1.94
C GLN A 323 24.26 -2.85 -0.91
N GLY A 324 24.96 -3.06 0.22
CA GLY A 324 24.94 -2.15 1.35
C GLY A 324 23.83 -2.48 2.34
N ASP A 325 23.40 -1.49 3.07
CA ASP A 325 22.31 -1.54 4.04
C ASP A 325 21.28 -0.44 3.75
N ASP A 326 20.29 -0.32 4.61
CA ASP A 326 19.22 0.66 4.46
C ASP A 326 19.66 2.11 4.71
N ALA A 327 20.82 2.35 5.27
CA ALA A 327 21.40 3.69 5.40
C ALA A 327 22.33 4.05 4.24
N ASN A 328 23.07 3.05 3.72
CA ASN A 328 24.07 3.25 2.68
C ASN A 328 24.04 2.08 1.72
N GLY A 329 23.23 2.17 0.72
CA GLY A 329 23.01 1.07 -0.20
C GLY A 329 22.49 1.46 -1.54
N PHE A 330 22.38 0.44 -2.36
CA PHE A 330 21.77 0.55 -3.66
C PHE A 330 21.04 -0.75 -3.99
N SER A 331 19.94 -0.65 -4.71
CA SER A 331 19.21 -1.81 -5.21
C SER A 331 18.71 -1.60 -6.63
N ILE A 332 18.57 -2.70 -7.37
CA ILE A 332 17.85 -2.76 -8.64
C ILE A 332 16.83 -3.88 -8.52
N THR A 333 15.58 -3.57 -8.83
CA THR A 333 14.46 -4.52 -8.78
C THR A 333 13.74 -4.57 -10.11
N ALA A 334 13.57 -5.76 -10.66
CA ALA A 334 12.67 -6.04 -11.77
C ALA A 334 11.44 -6.79 -11.24
N ARG A 335 10.23 -6.39 -11.68
CA ARG A 335 8.97 -7.06 -11.35
C ARG A 335 8.18 -7.32 -12.61
N GLY A 336 7.46 -8.44 -12.64
CA GLY A 336 6.55 -8.78 -13.72
C GLY A 336 5.25 -9.34 -13.15
N TYR A 337 4.13 -8.89 -13.70
CA TYR A 337 2.79 -9.37 -13.44
C TYR A 337 2.05 -9.59 -14.75
N HIS A 338 1.30 -10.70 -14.82
CA HIS A 338 0.34 -10.97 -15.87
C HIS A 338 -0.86 -11.72 -15.28
N GLY A 339 -2.06 -11.21 -15.52
CA GLY A 339 -3.32 -11.80 -15.10
C GLY A 339 -4.35 -11.84 -16.22
N ARG A 340 -5.23 -12.83 -16.20
CA ARG A 340 -6.39 -12.94 -17.06
C ARG A 340 -7.56 -13.54 -16.29
N TRP A 341 -8.79 -13.10 -16.59
CA TRP A 341 -9.97 -13.53 -15.87
C TRP A 341 -11.23 -13.41 -16.72
N ASN A 342 -12.26 -14.17 -16.38
CA ASN A 342 -13.64 -13.79 -16.64
C ASN A 342 -14.16 -12.97 -15.47
N SER A 343 -15.32 -12.33 -15.66
CA SER A 343 -15.92 -11.48 -14.63
C SER A 343 -17.39 -11.87 -14.41
N SER A 344 -17.85 -11.63 -13.20
CA SER A 344 -19.25 -11.46 -12.88
C SER A 344 -19.37 -10.05 -12.32
N ASP A 345 -19.74 -9.10 -13.18
CA ASP A 345 -19.93 -7.72 -12.75
C ASP A 345 -21.18 -7.60 -11.85
N GLN A 346 -21.43 -6.45 -11.27
CA GLN A 346 -22.57 -6.23 -10.38
C GLN A 346 -23.92 -6.45 -11.10
N ILE A 347 -24.87 -7.03 -10.40
CA ILE A 347 -26.23 -7.28 -10.93
C ILE A 347 -27.31 -6.61 -10.04
N PRO A 348 -28.45 -6.19 -10.60
CA PRO A 348 -29.57 -5.73 -9.80
C PRO A 348 -30.24 -6.88 -9.05
N GLU A 349 -30.80 -6.62 -7.87
CA GLU A 349 -31.51 -7.65 -7.07
C GLU A 349 -32.63 -8.33 -7.89
N SER A 350 -33.26 -7.61 -8.82
CA SER A 350 -34.28 -8.15 -9.73
C SER A 350 -33.75 -9.23 -10.68
N ALA A 351 -32.45 -9.32 -10.92
CA ALA A 351 -31.82 -10.36 -11.74
C ALA A 351 -31.56 -11.66 -10.96
N VAL A 352 -31.52 -11.63 -9.63
CA VAL A 352 -31.23 -12.81 -8.78
C VAL A 352 -32.15 -14.00 -9.06
N PRO A 353 -33.47 -13.84 -9.24
CA PRO A 353 -34.33 -14.99 -9.63
C PRO A 353 -33.98 -15.59 -10.99
N LEU A 354 -33.33 -14.83 -11.89
CA LEU A 354 -32.99 -15.28 -13.24
C LEU A 354 -31.64 -15.99 -13.28
N VAL A 355 -30.61 -15.39 -12.68
CA VAL A 355 -29.22 -15.85 -12.79
C VAL A 355 -28.66 -16.44 -11.48
N GLY A 356 -29.35 -16.26 -10.34
CA GLY A 356 -28.86 -16.63 -9.00
C GLY A 356 -28.05 -15.51 -8.36
N PHE A 357 -27.80 -15.65 -7.04
CA PHE A 357 -27.08 -14.63 -6.23
C PHE A 357 -25.59 -14.46 -6.66
N PHE A 358 -24.97 -15.53 -7.19
CA PHE A 358 -23.60 -15.54 -7.70
C PHE A 358 -23.57 -15.63 -9.24
N GLY A 359 -24.64 -15.19 -9.92
CA GLY A 359 -24.76 -15.24 -11.37
C GLY A 359 -24.26 -13.98 -12.05
N THR A 360 -24.16 -14.05 -13.37
CA THR A 360 -23.93 -12.89 -14.25
C THR A 360 -24.99 -12.83 -15.33
N LEU A 361 -25.28 -11.63 -15.80
CA LEU A 361 -26.16 -11.40 -16.96
C LEU A 361 -25.39 -11.44 -18.27
N ASN A 362 -24.09 -11.13 -18.24
CA ASN A 362 -23.21 -11.26 -19.42
C ASN A 362 -21.97 -12.12 -19.12
N PRO A 363 -21.94 -13.42 -19.52
CA PRO A 363 -20.81 -14.31 -19.21
C PRO A 363 -19.56 -14.03 -20.03
N THR A 364 -19.55 -13.02 -20.89
CA THR A 364 -18.38 -12.65 -21.71
C THR A 364 -17.60 -11.47 -21.14
N GLU A 365 -17.97 -10.97 -19.95
CA GLU A 365 -17.20 -10.00 -19.18
C GLU A 365 -15.85 -10.55 -18.73
N GLY A 366 -14.91 -9.66 -18.39
CA GLY A 366 -13.59 -10.00 -17.90
C GLY A 366 -12.48 -9.34 -18.69
N GLY A 367 -11.27 -9.86 -18.62
CA GLY A 367 -10.15 -9.21 -19.30
C GLY A 367 -8.79 -9.81 -19.02
N HIS A 368 -7.78 -9.02 -19.32
CA HIS A 368 -6.41 -9.29 -18.91
C HIS A 368 -5.67 -8.00 -18.55
N SER A 369 -4.71 -8.09 -17.65
CA SER A 369 -3.79 -7.00 -17.35
C SER A 369 -2.37 -7.51 -17.17
N GLN A 370 -1.41 -6.63 -17.42
CA GLN A 370 0.01 -6.95 -17.24
C GLN A 370 0.81 -5.69 -16.88
N ARG A 371 1.83 -5.88 -16.04
CA ARG A 371 2.76 -4.82 -15.64
C ARG A 371 4.17 -5.38 -15.55
N TYR A 372 5.11 -4.72 -16.21
CA TYR A 372 6.55 -5.04 -16.13
C TYR A 372 7.30 -3.80 -15.72
N SER A 373 8.05 -3.85 -14.63
CA SER A 373 8.76 -2.70 -14.10
C SER A 373 10.23 -2.98 -13.83
N LEU A 374 11.03 -1.93 -13.98
CA LEU A 374 12.42 -1.86 -13.55
C LEU A 374 12.58 -0.63 -12.67
N GLN A 375 13.17 -0.81 -11.51
CA GLN A 375 13.38 0.23 -10.53
C GLN A 375 14.80 0.16 -10.00
N SER A 376 15.41 1.30 -9.74
CA SER A 376 16.68 1.41 -9.01
C SER A 376 16.54 2.40 -7.88
N GLU A 377 17.12 2.08 -6.74
CA GLU A 377 17.18 2.93 -5.58
C GLU A 377 18.63 3.07 -5.13
N TRP A 378 19.02 4.28 -4.83
CA TRP A 378 20.28 4.58 -4.19
C TRP A 378 20.04 5.47 -2.97
N GLN A 379 20.70 5.12 -1.86
CA GLN A 379 20.59 5.89 -0.63
C GLN A 379 21.93 6.05 0.05
N ARG A 380 22.11 7.20 0.67
CA ARG A 380 23.30 7.53 1.45
C ARG A 380 22.96 8.40 2.62
N GLN A 381 23.23 7.90 3.80
CA GLN A 381 23.06 8.61 5.06
C GLN A 381 24.42 8.84 5.72
N ASN A 382 24.59 10.00 6.33
CA ASN A 382 25.73 10.34 7.18
C ASN A 382 25.25 11.26 8.33
N ALA A 383 26.16 11.68 9.19
CA ALA A 383 25.84 12.50 10.37
C ALA A 383 25.17 13.86 10.04
N HIS A 384 25.25 14.34 8.80
CA HIS A 384 24.80 15.66 8.40
C HIS A 384 23.70 15.64 7.34
N SER A 385 23.53 14.55 6.64
CA SER A 385 22.54 14.46 5.56
C SER A 385 22.11 13.04 5.28
N ASP A 386 20.92 12.93 4.72
CA ASP A 386 20.33 11.74 4.14
C ASP A 386 19.87 12.05 2.71
N THR A 387 20.23 11.19 1.77
CA THR A 387 19.86 11.32 0.36
C THR A 387 19.31 10.00 -0.14
N ARG A 388 18.13 10.03 -0.76
CA ARG A 388 17.57 8.89 -1.46
C ARG A 388 17.16 9.30 -2.87
N ILE A 389 17.45 8.45 -3.83
CA ILE A 389 17.10 8.64 -5.23
C ILE A 389 16.52 7.32 -5.73
N THR A 390 15.28 7.37 -6.20
CA THR A 390 14.58 6.25 -6.82
C THR A 390 14.27 6.60 -8.27
N ALA A 391 14.74 5.81 -9.22
CA ALA A 391 14.40 5.92 -10.62
C ALA A 391 13.64 4.66 -11.03
N TYR A 392 12.57 4.82 -11.81
CA TYR A 392 11.73 3.70 -12.23
C TYR A 392 11.21 3.86 -13.65
N GLY A 393 10.87 2.74 -14.25
CA GLY A 393 10.12 2.69 -15.49
C GLY A 393 9.28 1.43 -15.53
N PHE A 394 8.10 1.51 -16.16
CA PHE A 394 7.26 0.33 -16.34
C PHE A 394 6.40 0.43 -17.60
N TYR A 395 6.03 -0.74 -18.08
CA TYR A 395 4.99 -0.96 -19.07
C TYR A 395 3.74 -1.50 -18.38
N TYR A 396 2.58 -1.01 -18.78
CA TYR A 396 1.28 -1.48 -18.34
C TYR A 396 0.35 -1.66 -19.54
N ASP A 397 -0.54 -2.68 -19.46
CA ASP A 397 -1.55 -2.96 -20.47
C ASP A 397 -2.78 -3.57 -19.78
N LEU A 398 -3.95 -3.03 -20.06
CA LEU A 398 -5.25 -3.53 -19.64
C LEU A 398 -6.15 -3.65 -20.86
N ASP A 399 -6.92 -4.72 -20.90
CA ASP A 399 -8.02 -4.95 -21.81
C ASP A 399 -9.18 -5.52 -20.99
N LEU A 400 -10.22 -4.70 -20.79
CA LEU A 400 -11.33 -4.98 -19.87
C LEU A 400 -12.66 -4.89 -20.63
N PHE A 401 -13.47 -5.91 -20.49
CA PHE A 401 -14.84 -5.99 -21.00
C PHE A 401 -15.82 -5.99 -19.84
N SER A 402 -16.72 -5.01 -19.80
CA SER A 402 -17.75 -4.83 -18.76
C SER A 402 -19.10 -4.57 -19.39
N ASP A 403 -20.18 -4.85 -18.62
CA ASP A 403 -21.55 -4.61 -19.03
C ASP A 403 -22.40 -4.30 -17.80
N PHE A 404 -22.74 -3.03 -17.58
CA PHE A 404 -23.43 -2.62 -16.36
C PHE A 404 -24.93 -2.36 -16.59
N THR A 405 -25.29 -1.93 -17.79
CA THR A 405 -26.70 -1.58 -18.12
C THR A 405 -27.41 -2.67 -18.93
N TYR A 406 -26.68 -3.64 -19.42
CA TYR A 406 -27.06 -4.87 -20.13
C TYR A 406 -27.76 -4.62 -21.48
N PHE A 407 -29.05 -4.29 -21.50
CA PHE A 407 -29.84 -4.09 -22.70
C PHE A 407 -30.51 -2.73 -22.74
N LEU A 408 -30.09 -1.76 -21.92
CA LEU A 408 -30.70 -0.45 -21.79
C LEU A 408 -30.55 0.39 -23.08
N THR A 409 -29.34 0.38 -23.63
CA THR A 409 -28.96 1.17 -24.80
C THR A 409 -29.30 0.45 -26.10
N ASP A 410 -28.79 -0.76 -26.28
CA ASP A 410 -29.05 -1.61 -27.44
C ASP A 410 -29.71 -2.95 -27.05
N PRO A 411 -31.03 -3.06 -27.07
CA PRO A 411 -31.72 -4.30 -26.73
C PRO A 411 -31.42 -5.50 -27.64
N ASN A 412 -30.75 -5.30 -28.78
CA ASN A 412 -30.42 -6.40 -29.70
C ASN A 412 -29.03 -6.95 -29.49
N ARG A 413 -28.06 -6.10 -29.14
CA ARG A 413 -26.63 -6.46 -29.01
C ARG A 413 -26.12 -6.41 -27.58
N GLY A 414 -26.91 -5.84 -26.65
CA GLY A 414 -26.45 -5.55 -25.29
C GLY A 414 -25.49 -4.37 -25.21
N ASP A 415 -25.13 -4.01 -23.99
CA ASP A 415 -24.40 -2.77 -23.70
C ASP A 415 -22.91 -3.02 -23.38
N GLN A 416 -22.39 -4.24 -23.59
CA GLN A 416 -20.98 -4.53 -23.31
C GLN A 416 -20.06 -3.54 -24.00
N PHE A 417 -19.05 -3.08 -23.28
CA PHE A 417 -17.99 -2.22 -23.77
C PHE A 417 -16.60 -2.75 -23.40
N GLU A 418 -15.61 -2.30 -24.16
CA GLU A 418 -14.20 -2.58 -23.93
C GLU A 418 -13.49 -1.30 -23.51
N GLN A 419 -12.78 -1.37 -22.38
CA GLN A 419 -11.85 -0.32 -21.94
C GLN A 419 -10.43 -0.81 -22.11
N LYS A 420 -9.61 -0.02 -22.81
CA LYS A 420 -8.24 -0.37 -23.12
C LYS A 420 -7.28 0.71 -22.67
N ASP A 421 -6.28 0.31 -21.89
CA ASP A 421 -5.19 1.17 -21.48
C ASP A 421 -3.85 0.50 -21.81
N ARG A 422 -3.00 1.24 -22.48
CA ARG A 422 -1.63 0.82 -22.76
C ARG A 422 -0.68 1.99 -22.55
N ARG A 423 0.31 1.79 -21.68
CA ARG A 423 1.24 2.87 -21.38
C ARG A 423 2.66 2.43 -21.09
N TRP A 424 3.58 3.35 -21.32
CA TRP A 424 4.91 3.36 -20.75
C TRP A 424 4.98 4.49 -19.73
N VAL A 425 5.67 4.24 -18.63
CA VAL A 425 5.89 5.24 -17.58
C VAL A 425 7.36 5.28 -17.22
N ALA A 426 7.89 6.48 -17.02
CA ALA A 426 9.21 6.68 -16.45
C ALA A 426 9.16 7.78 -15.39
N GLY A 427 9.91 7.61 -14.31
CA GLY A 427 9.92 8.61 -13.26
C GLY A 427 11.17 8.58 -12.38
N LEU A 428 11.30 9.64 -11.62
CA LEU A 428 12.36 9.89 -10.66
C LEU A 428 11.74 10.47 -9.38
N ASP A 429 12.13 9.93 -8.24
CA ASP A 429 11.91 10.52 -6.92
C ASP A 429 13.28 10.71 -6.26
N ALA A 430 13.58 11.93 -5.86
CA ALA A 430 14.84 12.25 -5.22
C ALA A 430 14.59 13.19 -4.05
N HIS A 431 15.12 12.87 -2.87
CA HIS A 431 15.13 13.79 -1.76
C HIS A 431 16.50 13.87 -1.10
N HIS A 432 16.77 15.05 -0.56
CA HIS A 432 17.97 15.34 0.22
C HIS A 432 17.59 16.03 1.52
N ARG A 433 17.88 15.40 2.65
CA ARG A 433 17.60 15.89 3.98
C ARG A 433 18.91 16.33 4.63
N ILE A 434 18.93 17.54 5.20
CA ILE A 434 20.07 18.14 5.87
C ILE A 434 19.76 18.27 7.35
N PHE A 435 20.63 17.69 8.18
CA PHE A 435 20.56 17.81 9.62
C PHE A 435 21.43 18.99 10.08
N SER A 436 20.84 19.93 10.79
CA SER A 436 21.51 21.14 11.22
C SER A 436 21.04 21.60 12.61
N ARG A 437 21.64 22.69 13.11
CA ARG A 437 21.19 23.36 14.33
C ARG A 437 21.03 24.83 14.08
N TRP A 438 19.85 25.37 14.38
CA TRP A 438 19.60 26.82 14.38
C TRP A 438 19.35 27.26 15.82
N PHE A 439 20.15 28.22 16.28
CA PHE A 439 20.07 28.74 17.64
C PHE A 439 20.08 27.63 18.72
N GLY A 440 20.90 26.57 18.50
CA GLY A 440 21.02 25.42 19.40
C GLY A 440 19.90 24.38 19.29
N ARG A 441 18.91 24.61 18.44
CA ARG A 441 17.78 23.66 18.21
C ARG A 441 18.06 22.75 17.04
N ARG A 442 17.58 21.51 17.11
CA ARG A 442 17.66 20.55 16.00
C ARG A 442 16.75 21.01 14.87
N VAL A 443 17.28 21.01 13.66
CA VAL A 443 16.57 21.36 12.44
C VAL A 443 16.87 20.34 11.36
N GLU A 444 15.83 19.85 10.73
CA GLU A 444 15.90 19.01 9.53
C GLU A 444 15.27 19.79 8.38
N ASN A 445 15.99 19.94 7.28
CA ASN A 445 15.49 20.53 6.05
C ASN A 445 15.53 19.48 4.96
N THR A 446 14.37 19.16 4.39
CA THR A 446 14.25 18.23 3.27
C THR A 446 13.92 18.98 2.00
N PHE A 447 14.62 18.65 0.93
CA PHE A 447 14.36 19.12 -0.44
C PHE A 447 14.06 17.92 -1.28
N GLY A 448 12.91 17.91 -1.98
CA GLY A 448 12.51 16.81 -2.82
C GLY A 448 12.16 17.25 -4.23
N LEU A 449 12.45 16.38 -5.17
CA LEU A 449 12.09 16.49 -6.58
C LEU A 449 11.47 15.17 -7.03
N GLN A 450 10.29 15.27 -7.61
CA GLN A 450 9.58 14.14 -8.22
C GLN A 450 9.27 14.50 -9.67
N VAL A 451 9.49 13.57 -10.58
CA VAL A 451 9.13 13.74 -11.98
C VAL A 451 8.55 12.43 -12.46
N ARG A 452 7.39 12.50 -13.07
CA ARG A 452 6.76 11.36 -13.74
C ARG A 452 6.33 11.77 -15.14
N ASN A 453 6.49 10.86 -16.09
CA ASN A 453 5.96 11.00 -17.44
C ASN A 453 5.33 9.68 -17.89
N ASP A 454 4.08 9.78 -18.33
CA ASP A 454 3.30 8.68 -18.90
C ASP A 454 3.12 8.91 -20.40
N TRP A 455 3.35 7.88 -21.20
CA TRP A 455 3.00 7.82 -22.63
C TRP A 455 1.85 6.84 -22.78
N ILE A 456 0.66 7.37 -23.07
CA ILE A 456 -0.62 6.67 -22.89
C ILE A 456 -1.31 6.46 -24.24
N GLN A 457 -1.95 5.30 -24.39
CA GLN A 457 -2.89 4.99 -25.45
C GLN A 457 -4.14 4.41 -24.76
N ASN A 458 -5.21 5.20 -24.72
CA ASN A 458 -6.49 4.80 -24.15
C ASN A 458 -7.52 4.60 -25.25
N GLY A 459 -8.56 3.82 -24.94
CA GLY A 459 -9.72 3.68 -25.80
C GLY A 459 -10.92 3.10 -25.08
N LEU A 460 -12.09 3.56 -25.49
CA LEU A 460 -13.41 3.04 -25.12
C LEU A 460 -14.11 2.58 -26.41
N PHE A 461 -14.60 1.35 -26.41
CA PHE A 461 -15.16 0.70 -27.59
C PHE A 461 -16.46 -0.03 -27.23
N GLN A 462 -17.45 0.06 -28.12
CA GLN A 462 -18.64 -0.78 -28.04
C GLN A 462 -18.28 -2.22 -28.44
N SER A 463 -18.75 -3.20 -27.67
CA SER A 463 -18.48 -4.61 -27.96
C SER A 463 -19.69 -5.52 -27.73
N GLU A 464 -19.67 -6.67 -28.38
CA GLU A 464 -20.57 -7.80 -28.20
C GLU A 464 -19.71 -9.07 -28.20
N ASP A 465 -19.80 -9.90 -27.18
CA ASP A 465 -18.98 -11.11 -27.03
C ASP A 465 -17.46 -10.84 -27.18
N ARG A 466 -16.99 -9.70 -26.61
CA ARG A 466 -15.60 -9.20 -26.72
C ARG A 466 -15.16 -8.85 -28.16
N ILE A 467 -16.09 -8.64 -29.07
CA ILE A 467 -15.83 -8.19 -30.44
C ILE A 467 -16.37 -6.78 -30.60
N ARG A 468 -15.55 -5.85 -31.09
CA ARG A 468 -15.97 -4.46 -31.33
C ARG A 468 -17.00 -4.38 -32.43
N VAL A 469 -18.14 -3.75 -32.15
CA VAL A 469 -19.28 -3.61 -33.06
C VAL A 469 -19.92 -2.24 -32.95
N ASP A 470 -20.52 -1.78 -34.03
CA ASP A 470 -21.44 -0.64 -33.95
C ASP A 470 -22.72 -1.08 -33.26
N LYS A 471 -23.25 -0.23 -32.40
CA LYS A 471 -24.55 -0.42 -31.74
C LYS A 471 -25.58 0.60 -32.17
N THR A 472 -26.80 0.46 -31.72
CA THR A 472 -27.88 1.39 -32.00
C THR A 472 -28.52 1.82 -30.68
N ASP A 473 -28.48 3.09 -30.38
CA ASP A 473 -29.23 3.66 -29.26
C ASP A 473 -30.73 3.51 -29.54
N SER A 474 -31.43 2.75 -28.71
CA SER A 474 -32.85 2.41 -28.89
C SER A 474 -33.79 3.60 -28.68
N SER A 475 -33.36 4.60 -27.92
CA SER A 475 -34.15 5.77 -27.58
C SER A 475 -34.16 6.79 -28.70
N THR A 476 -33.08 6.92 -29.46
CA THR A 476 -32.87 7.89 -30.51
C THR A 476 -32.84 7.27 -31.91
N GLY A 477 -32.53 5.99 -32.01
CA GLY A 477 -32.24 5.30 -33.27
C GLY A 477 -30.87 5.66 -33.89
N ASN A 478 -30.01 6.40 -33.17
CA ASN A 478 -28.70 6.80 -33.66
C ASN A 478 -27.69 5.62 -33.55
N THR A 479 -26.75 5.62 -34.46
CA THR A 479 -25.65 4.66 -34.42
C THR A 479 -24.60 5.11 -33.41
N LEU A 480 -24.25 4.22 -32.47
CA LEU A 480 -23.11 4.32 -31.58
C LEU A 480 -21.94 3.60 -32.27
N PRO A 481 -20.87 4.30 -32.65
CA PRO A 481 -19.76 3.70 -33.37
C PRO A 481 -19.01 2.70 -32.49
N ALA A 482 -18.46 1.67 -33.10
CA ALA A 482 -17.62 0.65 -32.41
C ALA A 482 -16.43 1.26 -31.65
N THR A 483 -15.96 2.43 -32.05
CA THR A 483 -14.93 3.19 -31.35
C THR A 483 -15.56 4.47 -30.82
N THR A 484 -15.86 4.52 -29.53
CA THR A 484 -16.38 5.69 -28.84
C THR A 484 -15.27 6.70 -28.60
N GLU A 485 -14.14 6.26 -28.05
CA GLU A 485 -12.94 7.06 -27.82
C GLU A 485 -11.68 6.28 -28.20
N ALA A 486 -10.70 6.98 -28.71
CA ALA A 486 -9.34 6.47 -28.89
C ALA A 486 -8.36 7.65 -28.87
N ASP A 487 -7.42 7.63 -27.95
CA ASP A 487 -6.54 8.76 -27.69
C ASP A 487 -5.08 8.32 -27.50
N ARG A 488 -4.17 9.20 -27.90
CA ARG A 488 -2.74 9.10 -27.57
C ARG A 488 -2.35 10.38 -26.88
N PHE A 489 -1.74 10.27 -25.71
CA PHE A 489 -1.32 11.47 -25.02
C PHE A 489 -0.12 11.23 -24.10
N THR A 490 0.52 12.32 -23.74
CA THR A 490 1.53 12.35 -22.72
C THR A 490 1.03 13.15 -21.53
N GLU A 491 1.33 12.63 -20.36
CA GLU A 491 1.06 13.28 -19.09
C GLU A 491 2.38 13.43 -18.33
N THR A 492 2.73 14.67 -17.97
CA THR A 492 4.00 14.99 -17.31
C THR A 492 3.75 15.72 -16.01
N GLN A 493 4.24 15.15 -14.90
CA GLN A 493 4.00 15.59 -13.53
C GLN A 493 5.32 15.86 -12.80
N PRO A 494 5.95 17.05 -12.94
CA PRO A 494 7.02 17.47 -12.06
C PRO A 494 6.47 18.06 -10.77
N GLY A 495 7.01 17.62 -9.63
CA GLY A 495 6.72 18.12 -8.29
C GLY A 495 8.02 18.47 -7.55
N PHE A 496 8.02 19.59 -6.84
CA PHE A 496 9.12 20.00 -5.97
C PHE A 496 8.60 20.35 -4.59
N TYR A 497 9.30 19.93 -3.54
CA TYR A 497 8.92 20.29 -2.18
C TYR A 497 10.12 20.65 -1.30
N VAL A 498 9.83 21.48 -0.31
CA VAL A 498 10.73 21.84 0.79
C VAL A 498 9.99 21.63 2.10
N GLU A 499 10.61 20.90 3.01
CA GLU A 499 10.09 20.68 4.36
C GLU A 499 11.13 21.12 5.38
N ASN A 500 10.66 21.78 6.43
CA ASN A 500 11.45 22.18 7.58
C ASN A 500 10.83 21.61 8.85
N LYS A 501 11.59 20.78 9.57
CA LYS A 501 11.23 20.22 10.86
C LYS A 501 12.12 20.81 11.94
N ILE A 502 11.54 21.42 12.97
CA ILE A 502 12.25 22.05 14.06
C ILE A 502 11.79 21.52 15.41
N GLN A 503 12.73 21.11 16.24
CA GLN A 503 12.51 20.81 17.65
C GLN A 503 12.71 22.12 18.46
N TRP A 504 11.62 22.85 18.70
CA TRP A 504 11.66 24.15 19.40
C TRP A 504 11.96 24.03 20.89
N ALA A 505 11.42 23.01 21.50
CA ALA A 505 11.61 22.68 22.91
C ALA A 505 11.59 21.15 23.08
N GLU A 506 11.92 20.66 24.25
CA GLU A 506 11.86 19.20 24.56
C GLU A 506 10.49 18.57 24.23
N ARG A 507 9.41 19.35 24.31
CA ARG A 507 8.04 18.90 24.13
C ARG A 507 7.25 19.71 23.10
N PHE A 508 7.94 20.32 22.16
CA PHE A 508 7.30 21.06 21.07
C PHE A 508 8.13 20.97 19.81
N ARG A 509 7.57 20.41 18.74
CA ARG A 509 8.16 20.41 17.40
C ARG A 509 7.15 20.89 16.36
N SER A 510 7.65 21.43 15.27
CA SER A 510 6.85 21.81 14.11
C SER A 510 7.43 21.19 12.84
N VAL A 511 6.55 20.87 11.91
CA VAL A 511 6.88 20.53 10.53
C VAL A 511 6.12 21.51 9.64
N ILE A 512 6.84 22.25 8.82
CA ILE A 512 6.25 23.20 7.87
C ILE A 512 6.81 22.89 6.49
N ALA A 513 5.96 22.78 5.51
CA ALA A 513 6.36 22.45 4.17
C ALA A 513 5.61 23.25 3.11
N MET A 514 6.23 23.39 1.95
CA MET A 514 5.64 23.88 0.73
C MET A 514 5.96 22.90 -0.40
N ARG A 515 4.93 22.48 -1.12
CA ARG A 515 5.04 21.68 -2.32
C ARG A 515 4.46 22.47 -3.50
N GLY A 516 5.05 22.33 -4.68
CA GLY A 516 4.51 22.83 -5.93
C GLY A 516 4.49 21.73 -6.97
N ASP A 517 3.37 21.53 -7.61
CA ASP A 517 3.16 20.50 -8.63
C ASP A 517 2.73 21.16 -9.94
N VAL A 518 3.16 20.59 -11.03
CA VAL A 518 2.71 20.96 -12.37
C VAL A 518 2.10 19.73 -13.01
N GLU A 519 0.93 19.90 -13.59
CA GLU A 519 0.28 18.91 -14.43
C GLU A 519 0.26 19.41 -15.86
N HIS A 520 0.76 18.63 -16.80
CA HIS A 520 0.79 18.96 -18.21
C HIS A 520 0.32 17.78 -19.06
N PHE A 521 -0.75 18.01 -19.80
CA PHE A 521 -1.30 17.08 -20.78
C PHE A 521 -1.04 17.55 -22.20
N ASP A 522 -0.72 16.62 -23.10
CA ASP A 522 -0.68 16.82 -24.57
C ASP A 522 -1.44 15.66 -25.21
N VAL A 523 -2.69 15.92 -25.59
CA VAL A 523 -3.67 14.92 -26.03
C VAL A 523 -3.87 15.00 -27.53
N THR A 524 -3.84 13.86 -28.20
CA THR A 524 -4.23 13.67 -29.61
C THR A 524 -5.37 12.67 -29.67
N SER A 525 -6.59 13.17 -29.88
CA SER A 525 -7.74 12.32 -30.12
C SER A 525 -7.72 11.78 -31.55
N LEU A 526 -7.91 10.46 -31.68
CA LEU A 526 -7.93 9.76 -32.97
C LEU A 526 -9.34 9.65 -33.57
N VAL A 527 -10.37 9.93 -32.77
CA VAL A 527 -11.78 9.90 -33.17
C VAL A 527 -12.31 11.32 -33.40
N THR A 528 -12.15 12.21 -32.43
CA THR A 528 -12.69 13.56 -32.46
C THR A 528 -11.55 14.56 -32.38
N ALA A 529 -11.06 15.01 -33.55
CA ALA A 529 -9.91 15.92 -33.65
C ALA A 529 -10.05 17.21 -32.82
N ALA A 530 -11.27 17.67 -32.59
CA ALA A 530 -11.57 18.86 -31.79
C ALA A 530 -11.22 18.67 -30.29
N ASN A 531 -11.09 17.43 -29.82
CA ASN A 531 -10.70 17.07 -28.45
C ASN A 531 -9.18 16.99 -28.27
N SER A 532 -8.41 17.15 -29.38
CA SER A 532 -6.96 17.26 -29.32
C SER A 532 -6.53 18.62 -28.78
N GLY A 533 -5.48 18.65 -27.95
CA GLY A 533 -4.99 19.89 -27.37
C GLY A 533 -4.04 19.69 -26.21
N THR A 534 -3.71 20.79 -25.55
CA THR A 534 -2.86 20.79 -24.36
C THR A 534 -3.57 21.44 -23.19
N ALA A 535 -3.30 20.93 -21.98
CA ALA A 535 -3.73 21.57 -20.74
C ALA A 535 -2.55 21.59 -19.75
N ILE A 536 -2.45 22.67 -18.99
CA ILE A 536 -1.42 22.84 -17.96
C ILE A 536 -2.03 23.46 -16.72
N LYS A 537 -1.66 22.96 -15.56
CA LYS A 537 -2.03 23.50 -14.26
C LYS A 537 -0.83 23.48 -13.31
N VAL A 538 -0.70 24.54 -12.51
CA VAL A 538 0.28 24.61 -11.43
C VAL A 538 -0.48 24.76 -10.13
N LEU A 539 -0.09 23.99 -9.11
CA LEU A 539 -0.75 23.98 -7.81
C LEU A 539 0.28 24.06 -6.67
N PRO A 540 0.28 25.13 -5.84
CA PRO A 540 1.03 25.17 -4.60
C PRO A 540 0.23 24.50 -3.47
N SER A 541 0.90 23.67 -2.66
CA SER A 541 0.31 22.89 -1.56
C SER A 541 1.10 23.15 -0.25
N PRO A 542 0.73 24.19 0.52
CA PRO A 542 1.31 24.41 1.85
C PRO A 542 0.82 23.37 2.85
N LYS A 543 1.71 22.99 3.79
CA LYS A 543 1.44 21.99 4.82
C LYS A 543 2.08 22.40 6.14
N ALA A 544 1.41 22.12 7.26
CA ALA A 544 1.92 22.42 8.60
C ALA A 544 1.45 21.40 9.62
N SER A 545 2.35 20.97 10.49
CA SER A 545 2.06 20.12 11.65
C SER A 545 2.71 20.69 12.90
N LEU A 546 1.96 20.79 13.98
CA LEU A 546 2.41 21.18 15.30
C LEU A 546 2.23 20.00 16.24
N ILE A 547 3.29 19.62 16.93
CA ILE A 547 3.33 18.44 17.78
C ILE A 547 3.75 18.86 19.19
N PHE A 548 2.92 18.53 20.17
CA PHE A 548 3.10 18.87 21.57
C PHE A 548 3.21 17.59 22.40
N GLY A 549 4.25 17.49 23.21
CA GLY A 549 4.57 16.32 24.02
C GLY A 549 5.96 15.75 23.72
N PRO A 550 6.29 14.53 24.24
CA PRO A 550 5.37 13.70 25.04
C PRO A 550 5.23 14.15 26.51
N TRP A 551 4.03 14.00 27.04
CA TRP A 551 3.75 14.03 28.47
C TRP A 551 3.21 12.65 28.87
N ALA A 552 3.91 11.94 29.76
CA ALA A 552 3.57 10.56 30.13
C ALA A 552 3.27 9.67 28.92
N ASN A 553 4.18 9.68 27.92
CA ASN A 553 4.07 8.96 26.65
C ASN A 553 2.82 9.31 25.83
N THR A 554 2.36 10.56 25.92
CA THR A 554 1.21 11.07 25.15
C THR A 554 1.60 12.31 24.37
N GLU A 555 1.31 12.34 23.08
CA GLU A 555 1.51 13.47 22.18
C GLU A 555 0.18 13.97 21.60
N PHE A 556 0.11 15.28 21.39
CA PHE A 556 -1.00 15.97 20.74
C PHE A 556 -0.53 16.58 19.43
N TYR A 557 -1.37 16.47 18.42
CA TYR A 557 -1.09 16.89 17.06
C TYR A 557 -2.16 17.87 16.57
N ALA A 558 -1.71 18.92 15.86
CA ALA A 558 -2.59 19.81 15.12
C ALA A 558 -1.99 20.02 13.73
N GLN A 559 -2.74 19.71 12.68
CA GLN A 559 -2.26 19.69 11.31
C GLN A 559 -3.20 20.40 10.37
N SER A 560 -2.64 20.97 9.31
CA SER A 560 -3.37 21.49 8.17
C SER A 560 -2.53 21.35 6.90
N GLY A 561 -3.17 21.04 5.79
CA GLY A 561 -2.46 20.86 4.54
C GLY A 561 -3.37 20.89 3.33
N PHE A 562 -2.75 21.02 2.17
CA PHE A 562 -3.37 20.95 0.86
C PHE A 562 -2.80 19.73 0.12
N SER A 563 -3.66 19.07 -0.65
CA SER A 563 -3.31 18.02 -1.60
C SER A 563 -4.21 18.14 -2.83
N PHE A 564 -4.15 17.17 -3.72
CA PHE A 564 -4.94 17.18 -4.94
C PHE A 564 -5.02 15.77 -5.53
N HIS A 565 -5.98 15.59 -6.44
CA HIS A 565 -5.90 14.57 -7.47
C HIS A 565 -5.89 15.22 -8.86
N SER A 566 -5.24 14.55 -9.83
CA SER A 566 -5.36 14.88 -11.24
C SER A 566 -6.64 14.28 -11.79
N ASN A 567 -7.32 15.02 -12.65
CA ASN A 567 -8.36 14.51 -13.52
C ASN A 567 -7.76 13.91 -14.79
N ASP A 568 -8.59 13.29 -15.61
CA ASP A 568 -8.20 12.73 -16.90
C ASP A 568 -7.80 13.83 -17.90
N GLY A 569 -6.68 13.61 -18.59
CA GLY A 569 -6.18 14.53 -19.59
C GLY A 569 -7.11 14.69 -20.78
N ARG A 570 -7.91 13.67 -21.12
CA ARG A 570 -8.94 13.73 -22.19
C ARG A 570 -9.99 14.74 -21.82
N GLY A 571 -10.57 14.66 -20.64
CA GLY A 571 -11.56 15.62 -20.12
C GLY A 571 -11.01 17.03 -19.98
N ALA A 572 -9.71 17.19 -19.67
CA ALA A 572 -9.07 18.51 -19.56
C ALA A 572 -8.87 19.20 -20.93
N THR A 573 -8.94 18.48 -22.04
CA THR A 573 -8.82 19.03 -23.41
C THR A 573 -10.12 18.94 -24.21
N GLN A 574 -11.10 18.17 -23.75
CA GLN A 574 -12.36 17.91 -24.42
C GLN A 574 -13.14 19.18 -24.74
N THR A 575 -13.72 19.26 -25.96
CA THR A 575 -14.56 20.35 -26.43
C THR A 575 -15.85 19.86 -27.07
N VAL A 576 -15.92 18.58 -27.39
CA VAL A 576 -17.07 17.89 -27.97
C VAL A 576 -17.27 16.57 -27.22
N GLU A 577 -18.50 16.30 -26.79
CA GLU A 577 -18.85 15.02 -26.18
C GLU A 577 -18.66 13.88 -27.19
N PRO A 578 -18.09 12.74 -26.80
CA PRO A 578 -18.06 11.53 -27.59
C PRO A 578 -19.51 11.07 -27.91
N VAL A 579 -19.68 10.40 -29.04
CA VAL A 579 -20.95 9.71 -29.33
C VAL A 579 -20.96 8.40 -28.56
N SER A 580 -21.78 8.34 -27.52
CA SER A 580 -21.86 7.24 -26.56
C SER A 580 -23.31 6.97 -26.17
N ALA A 581 -23.52 6.04 -25.24
CA ALA A 581 -24.85 5.82 -24.66
C ALA A 581 -25.38 7.07 -23.95
N ASP A 582 -24.51 7.80 -23.23
CA ASP A 582 -24.89 9.03 -22.53
C ASP A 582 -25.15 10.22 -23.50
N ASN A 583 -24.49 10.22 -24.64
CA ASN A 583 -24.63 11.25 -25.64
C ASN A 583 -24.71 10.63 -27.06
N PRO A 584 -25.87 10.19 -27.53
CA PRO A 584 -26.04 9.61 -28.86
C PRO A 584 -26.04 10.64 -29.99
N TYR A 585 -25.74 11.91 -29.70
CA TYR A 585 -25.73 13.00 -30.68
C TYR A 585 -24.34 13.46 -31.06
N PRO A 586 -23.98 13.55 -32.35
CA PRO A 586 -22.69 14.07 -32.77
C PRO A 586 -22.58 15.59 -32.54
N ASN A 587 -21.34 16.04 -32.24
CA ASN A 587 -21.00 17.46 -32.06
C ASN A 587 -21.69 18.17 -30.88
N THR A 588 -22.12 17.46 -29.88
CA THR A 588 -22.57 18.05 -28.61
C THR A 588 -21.40 18.79 -27.94
N PRO A 589 -21.54 20.08 -27.59
CA PRO A 589 -20.44 20.78 -26.92
C PRO A 589 -20.15 20.23 -25.54
N ALA A 590 -18.87 19.98 -25.22
CA ALA A 590 -18.37 19.60 -23.91
C ALA A 590 -17.74 20.77 -23.14
N SER A 591 -17.81 20.72 -21.85
CA SER A 591 -17.06 21.60 -20.96
C SER A 591 -15.77 20.91 -20.48
N ARG A 592 -14.63 21.60 -20.60
CA ARG A 592 -13.37 21.11 -20.08
C ARG A 592 -13.42 20.98 -18.56
N ILE A 593 -12.93 19.87 -18.03
CA ILE A 593 -12.76 19.70 -16.59
C ILE A 593 -11.42 20.29 -16.13
N PRO A 594 -11.29 20.69 -14.84
CA PRO A 594 -10.01 21.15 -14.31
C PRO A 594 -8.97 20.02 -14.31
N ALA A 595 -7.75 20.30 -14.73
CA ALA A 595 -6.65 19.32 -14.74
C ALA A 595 -6.27 18.80 -13.33
N LEU A 596 -6.43 19.63 -12.30
CA LEU A 596 -6.15 19.29 -10.90
C LEU A 596 -7.29 19.76 -10.01
N ILE A 597 -7.73 18.92 -9.11
CA ILE A 597 -8.74 19.18 -8.09
C ILE A 597 -8.06 19.32 -6.72
N PRO A 598 -7.99 20.53 -6.16
CA PRO A 598 -7.39 20.75 -4.86
C PRO A 598 -8.32 20.32 -3.72
N THR A 599 -7.73 19.64 -2.74
CA THR A 599 -8.33 19.31 -1.44
C THR A 599 -7.54 20.01 -0.34
N LYS A 600 -8.22 20.58 0.63
CA LYS A 600 -7.62 21.17 1.83
C LYS A 600 -8.19 20.51 3.07
N GLY A 601 -7.36 20.29 4.08
CA GLY A 601 -7.77 19.60 5.28
C GLY A 601 -7.07 20.06 6.53
N GLY A 602 -7.64 19.68 7.67
CA GLY A 602 -7.05 19.86 8.99
C GLY A 602 -7.44 18.71 9.90
N GLU A 603 -6.56 18.44 10.86
CA GLU A 603 -6.72 17.34 11.83
C GLU A 603 -6.18 17.76 13.19
N ILE A 604 -6.88 17.32 14.23
CA ILE A 604 -6.39 17.33 15.61
C ILE A 604 -6.41 15.90 16.10
N GLY A 605 -5.28 15.45 16.67
CA GLY A 605 -5.15 14.08 17.12
C GLY A 605 -4.34 13.92 18.40
N VAL A 606 -4.49 12.75 18.99
CA VAL A 606 -3.75 12.31 20.18
C VAL A 606 -3.20 10.91 19.88
N ARG A 607 -1.94 10.72 20.22
CA ARG A 607 -1.29 9.40 20.27
C ARG A 607 -0.79 9.15 21.68
N THR A 608 -1.03 7.96 22.22
CA THR A 608 -0.61 7.61 23.56
C THR A 608 -0.16 6.17 23.68
N THR A 609 0.94 5.96 24.40
CA THR A 609 1.44 4.68 24.93
C THR A 609 1.55 4.73 26.47
N ALA A 610 0.73 5.58 27.11
CA ALA A 610 0.76 5.76 28.57
C ALA A 610 0.34 4.52 29.36
N LEU A 611 -0.48 3.64 28.75
CA LEU A 611 -0.81 2.35 29.31
C LEU A 611 0.15 1.29 28.77
N PRO A 612 0.70 0.43 29.66
CA PRO A 612 1.62 -0.62 29.21
C PRO A 612 1.01 -1.50 28.11
N HIS A 613 1.78 -1.74 27.06
CA HIS A 613 1.40 -2.60 25.93
C HIS A 613 0.20 -2.12 25.12
N LEU A 614 -0.30 -0.91 25.35
CA LEU A 614 -1.37 -0.31 24.56
C LEU A 614 -0.86 0.90 23.79
N GLN A 615 -1.01 0.86 22.46
CA GLN A 615 -0.97 2.04 21.62
C GLN A 615 -2.40 2.45 21.27
N SER A 616 -2.72 3.72 21.44
CA SER A 616 -4.03 4.26 21.10
C SER A 616 -3.87 5.60 20.40
N THR A 617 -4.60 5.78 19.30
CA THR A 617 -4.66 7.04 18.58
C THR A 617 -6.11 7.45 18.37
N VAL A 618 -6.40 8.72 18.63
CA VAL A 618 -7.70 9.32 18.32
C VAL A 618 -7.45 10.56 17.48
N SER A 619 -8.19 10.72 16.41
CA SER A 619 -8.15 11.93 15.60
C SER A 619 -9.54 12.39 15.18
N VAL A 620 -9.66 13.71 15.00
CA VAL A 620 -10.81 14.39 14.43
C VAL A 620 -10.30 15.18 13.25
N TRP A 621 -10.90 15.01 12.08
CA TRP A 621 -10.43 15.60 10.85
C TRP A 621 -11.55 16.24 10.02
N TYR A 622 -11.17 17.16 9.15
CA TYR A 622 -12.06 17.85 8.22
C TYR A 622 -11.33 18.06 6.88
N PHE A 623 -12.04 17.81 5.77
CA PHE A 623 -11.59 18.08 4.41
C PHE A 623 -12.63 18.87 3.63
N HIS A 624 -12.14 19.69 2.71
CA HIS A 624 -12.93 20.34 1.69
C HIS A 624 -12.30 20.06 0.32
N SER A 625 -13.05 19.46 -0.57
CA SER A 625 -12.69 19.24 -1.98
C SER A 625 -13.49 20.18 -2.89
N THR A 626 -12.88 20.65 -3.96
CA THR A 626 -13.56 21.54 -4.91
C THR A 626 -14.40 20.80 -5.93
N SER A 627 -14.21 19.50 -6.07
CA SER A 627 -15.01 18.55 -6.87
C SER A 627 -14.83 17.15 -6.28
N GLU A 628 -15.67 16.21 -6.66
CA GLU A 628 -15.57 14.78 -6.35
C GLU A 628 -15.43 14.00 -7.65
N LEU A 629 -14.80 12.84 -7.60
CA LEU A 629 -14.91 11.84 -8.65
C LEU A 629 -16.01 10.86 -8.27
N GLN A 630 -16.93 10.63 -9.20
CA GLN A 630 -18.11 9.79 -9.03
C GLN A 630 -18.17 8.80 -10.19
N GLN A 631 -18.55 7.56 -9.91
CA GLN A 631 -18.68 6.55 -10.94
C GLN A 631 -19.95 6.80 -11.77
N SER A 632 -19.79 6.80 -13.10
CA SER A 632 -20.91 6.75 -14.03
C SER A 632 -21.38 5.31 -14.19
N GLY A 633 -22.67 5.04 -13.95
CA GLY A 633 -23.24 3.70 -14.09
C GLY A 633 -23.26 3.19 -15.53
N ASP A 634 -23.31 4.08 -16.52
CA ASP A 634 -23.50 3.71 -17.93
C ASP A 634 -22.20 3.38 -18.65
N THR A 635 -21.10 4.06 -18.30
CA THR A 635 -19.79 3.88 -18.94
C THR A 635 -18.77 3.18 -18.05
N GLY A 636 -19.05 3.11 -16.73
CA GLY A 636 -18.09 2.63 -15.74
C GLY A 636 -16.90 3.56 -15.53
N ASP A 637 -16.95 4.77 -16.11
CA ASP A 637 -15.93 5.80 -15.94
C ASP A 637 -16.20 6.63 -14.69
N THR A 638 -15.19 7.32 -14.19
CA THR A 638 -15.33 8.34 -13.17
C THR A 638 -15.47 9.72 -13.78
N VAL A 639 -16.45 10.48 -13.29
CA VAL A 639 -16.71 11.85 -13.72
C VAL A 639 -16.54 12.82 -12.56
N ALA A 640 -16.06 14.03 -12.85
CA ALA A 640 -15.94 15.09 -11.86
C ALA A 640 -17.29 15.71 -11.55
N SER A 641 -17.71 15.72 -10.28
CA SER A 641 -18.93 16.41 -9.86
C SER A 641 -18.82 17.92 -10.06
N LYS A 642 -19.96 18.56 -10.25
CA LYS A 642 -20.03 20.03 -10.35
C LYS A 642 -19.99 20.71 -8.98
N GLN A 643 -20.19 19.96 -7.90
CA GLN A 643 -20.35 20.48 -6.56
C GLN A 643 -19.10 20.25 -5.70
N PRO A 644 -18.61 21.28 -4.96
CA PRO A 644 -17.65 21.10 -3.89
C PRO A 644 -18.23 20.28 -2.74
N SER A 645 -17.37 19.57 -2.01
CA SER A 645 -17.79 18.78 -0.86
C SER A 645 -17.04 19.12 0.42
N ASN A 646 -17.66 18.74 1.54
CA ASN A 646 -17.06 18.76 2.86
C ASN A 646 -17.14 17.35 3.46
N ARG A 647 -16.01 16.89 4.01
CA ARG A 647 -15.91 15.63 4.73
C ARG A 647 -15.37 15.87 6.13
N TYR A 648 -15.88 15.18 7.11
CA TYR A 648 -15.38 15.23 8.48
C TYR A 648 -15.64 13.93 9.21
N GLY A 649 -14.79 13.63 10.18
CA GLY A 649 -14.90 12.36 10.87
C GLY A 649 -14.03 12.25 12.11
N VAL A 650 -14.18 11.10 12.74
CA VAL A 650 -13.42 10.67 13.91
C VAL A 650 -12.83 9.31 13.62
N GLU A 651 -11.56 9.12 13.94
CA GLU A 651 -10.88 7.83 13.88
C GLU A 651 -10.33 7.48 15.25
N TRP A 652 -10.43 6.20 15.62
CA TRP A 652 -9.86 5.65 16.83
C TRP A 652 -9.23 4.30 16.52
N ALA A 653 -7.92 4.22 16.63
CA ALA A 653 -7.15 3.01 16.37
C ALA A 653 -6.40 2.58 17.63
N ASN A 654 -6.44 1.28 17.92
CA ASN A 654 -5.84 0.68 19.10
C ASN A 654 -5.09 -0.59 18.74
N TYR A 655 -3.93 -0.76 19.36
CA TYR A 655 -3.17 -1.99 19.31
C TYR A 655 -2.71 -2.36 20.72
N TYR A 656 -3.08 -3.53 21.17
CA TYR A 656 -2.85 -3.98 22.54
C TYR A 656 -2.18 -5.37 22.57
N THR A 657 -0.98 -5.44 23.12
CA THR A 657 -0.16 -6.66 23.24
C THR A 657 0.03 -7.07 24.70
N PRO A 658 -1.03 -7.55 25.38
CA PRO A 658 -0.94 -7.88 26.82
C PRO A 658 0.11 -8.96 27.13
N LEU A 659 0.39 -9.83 26.16
CA LEU A 659 1.35 -10.90 26.26
C LEU A 659 2.22 -10.93 24.99
N LYS A 660 3.45 -11.41 25.09
CA LYS A 660 4.39 -11.51 23.97
C LYS A 660 3.82 -12.19 22.70
N HIS A 661 2.88 -13.12 22.88
CA HIS A 661 2.30 -13.90 21.78
C HIS A 661 0.86 -13.56 21.48
N LEU A 662 0.29 -12.51 22.08
CA LEU A 662 -1.11 -12.19 21.93
C LEU A 662 -1.28 -10.70 21.65
N ALA A 663 -1.88 -10.40 20.51
CA ALA A 663 -2.22 -9.04 20.11
C ALA A 663 -3.73 -8.90 19.89
N PHE A 664 -4.25 -7.73 20.21
CA PHE A 664 -5.60 -7.27 19.88
C PHE A 664 -5.50 -5.96 19.13
N ASP A 665 -6.24 -5.81 18.06
CA ASP A 665 -6.42 -4.55 17.39
C ASP A 665 -7.89 -4.20 17.29
N PHE A 666 -8.18 -2.91 17.34
CA PHE A 666 -9.50 -2.36 17.17
C PHE A 666 -9.40 -0.99 16.52
N ASP A 667 -9.96 -0.87 15.33
CA ASP A 667 -9.99 0.35 14.54
C ASP A 667 -11.44 0.74 14.26
N LEU A 668 -11.80 1.99 14.55
CA LEU A 668 -13.09 2.58 14.25
C LEU A 668 -12.88 3.87 13.47
N ALA A 669 -13.51 3.99 12.31
CA ALA A 669 -13.57 5.23 11.52
C ALA A 669 -15.04 5.59 11.27
N ASN A 670 -15.44 6.77 11.72
CA ASN A 670 -16.76 7.33 11.44
C ASN A 670 -16.60 8.64 10.69
N SER A 671 -17.32 8.79 9.58
CA SER A 671 -17.22 9.95 8.69
C SER A 671 -18.57 10.37 8.15
N ARG A 672 -18.63 11.62 7.69
CA ARG A 672 -19.77 12.18 6.97
C ARG A 672 -19.27 13.03 5.81
N SER A 673 -19.85 12.84 4.64
CA SER A 673 -19.52 13.54 3.40
C SER A 673 -20.76 14.23 2.84
N LEU A 674 -20.67 15.53 2.55
CA LEU A 674 -21.79 16.34 2.09
C LEU A 674 -21.33 17.31 1.02
N PHE A 675 -22.06 17.42 -0.06
CA PHE A 675 -21.95 18.53 -1.00
C PHE A 675 -22.29 19.87 -0.35
N THR A 676 -21.69 20.92 -0.81
CA THR A 676 -21.94 22.29 -0.32
C THR A 676 -23.28 22.85 -0.80
N ALA A 677 -23.74 22.41 -1.97
CA ALA A 677 -25.06 22.71 -2.56
C ALA A 677 -25.83 21.41 -2.84
N ILE A 678 -27.05 21.53 -3.32
CA ILE A 678 -27.85 20.40 -3.81
C ILE A 678 -27.19 19.92 -5.10
N ASP A 679 -27.02 18.62 -5.20
CA ASP A 679 -26.59 17.91 -6.39
C ASP A 679 -27.79 17.17 -6.99
N GLU A 680 -28.10 17.49 -8.24
CA GLU A 680 -29.25 16.92 -8.96
C GLU A 680 -28.78 15.77 -9.88
N ASP A 681 -27.52 15.76 -10.27
CA ASP A 681 -26.98 14.84 -11.26
C ASP A 681 -27.01 13.38 -10.73
N ASP A 682 -26.66 13.16 -9.45
CA ASP A 682 -26.64 11.84 -8.82
C ASP A 682 -27.84 11.55 -7.91
N ALA A 683 -28.97 12.14 -8.21
CA ALA A 683 -30.22 11.92 -7.49
C ALA A 683 -31.01 10.74 -8.07
N ALA A 684 -31.89 10.17 -7.26
CA ALA A 684 -32.88 9.23 -7.75
C ALA A 684 -33.75 9.89 -8.83
N PRO A 685 -34.28 9.15 -9.81
CA PRO A 685 -35.18 9.68 -10.82
C PRO A 685 -36.37 10.45 -10.20
N GLU A 686 -36.74 11.57 -10.80
CA GLU A 686 -37.82 12.47 -10.32
C GLU A 686 -37.54 13.17 -8.97
N SER A 687 -36.35 13.01 -8.40
CA SER A 687 -35.89 13.73 -7.19
C SER A 687 -35.39 15.14 -7.57
N LEU A 688 -35.44 16.03 -6.58
CA LEU A 688 -34.87 17.39 -6.69
C LEU A 688 -33.39 17.41 -6.27
N GLY A 689 -32.79 16.23 -6.07
CA GLY A 689 -31.43 16.07 -5.60
C GLY A 689 -31.26 16.28 -4.09
N GLY A 690 -30.03 16.13 -3.64
CA GLY A 690 -29.63 16.20 -2.25
C GLY A 690 -28.23 16.74 -2.01
N LYS A 691 -27.74 16.56 -0.81
CA LYS A 691 -26.39 17.00 -0.43
C LYS A 691 -25.48 15.85 0.01
N ARG A 692 -25.93 14.63 -0.07
CA ARG A 692 -25.08 13.50 0.28
C ARG A 692 -24.12 13.24 -0.87
N VAL A 693 -22.88 12.95 -0.53
CA VAL A 693 -21.93 12.45 -1.54
C VAL A 693 -22.22 10.96 -1.71
N PRO A 694 -22.62 10.50 -2.89
CA PRO A 694 -22.92 9.10 -3.13
C PRO A 694 -21.75 8.20 -2.79
N GLU A 695 -22.05 6.99 -2.31
CA GLU A 695 -21.09 5.93 -1.94
C GLU A 695 -20.07 6.29 -0.85
N ALA A 696 -20.20 7.48 -0.25
CA ALA A 696 -19.32 7.91 0.83
C ALA A 696 -19.45 7.03 2.07
N VAL A 697 -18.33 6.51 2.56
CA VAL A 697 -18.28 5.61 3.71
C VAL A 697 -18.61 6.34 5.00
N GLY A 698 -19.64 5.88 5.72
CA GLY A 698 -20.04 6.45 7.00
C GLY A 698 -19.36 5.81 8.21
N LEU A 699 -19.27 4.49 8.24
CA LEU A 699 -18.73 3.74 9.38
C LEU A 699 -17.93 2.53 8.93
N VAL A 700 -16.69 2.44 9.42
CA VAL A 700 -15.82 1.28 9.28
C VAL A 700 -15.39 0.81 10.67
N ILE A 701 -15.46 -0.50 10.91
CA ILE A 701 -14.89 -1.14 12.09
C ILE A 701 -14.06 -2.32 11.65
N SER A 702 -12.80 -2.34 12.05
CA SER A 702 -11.91 -3.49 11.93
C SER A 702 -11.46 -3.91 13.32
N SER A 703 -11.53 -5.20 13.64
CA SER A 703 -11.08 -5.69 14.93
C SER A 703 -10.49 -7.09 14.79
N GLY A 704 -9.44 -7.36 15.52
CA GLY A 704 -8.77 -8.63 15.44
C GLY A 704 -8.18 -9.10 16.77
N VAL A 705 -7.99 -10.41 16.84
CA VAL A 705 -7.14 -11.06 17.84
C VAL A 705 -6.17 -11.96 17.10
N THR A 706 -4.88 -11.84 17.43
CA THR A 706 -3.82 -12.61 16.80
C THR A 706 -2.96 -13.28 17.86
N LEU A 707 -2.76 -14.59 17.71
CA LEU A 707 -1.83 -15.38 18.48
C LEU A 707 -0.58 -15.63 17.61
N HIS A 708 0.53 -14.99 17.97
CA HIS A 708 1.81 -15.12 17.27
C HIS A 708 2.67 -16.24 17.88
N ASP A 709 2.99 -17.26 17.10
CA ASP A 709 3.96 -18.35 17.43
C ASP A 709 3.98 -18.82 18.91
N TYR A 710 2.83 -19.15 19.47
CA TYR A 710 2.77 -19.76 20.79
C TYR A 710 3.01 -21.24 20.69
N LYS A 711 4.23 -21.69 21.01
CA LYS A 711 4.66 -23.11 20.92
C LYS A 711 4.43 -23.72 19.52
N GLY A 712 4.64 -22.91 18.49
CA GLY A 712 4.43 -23.28 17.11
C GLY A 712 3.01 -23.03 16.56
N PHE A 713 2.04 -22.66 17.40
CA PHE A 713 0.70 -22.30 16.97
C PHE A 713 0.62 -20.82 16.62
N THR A 714 0.03 -20.51 15.48
CA THR A 714 -0.45 -19.20 15.10
C THR A 714 -1.97 -19.27 14.95
N ALA A 715 -2.68 -18.20 15.31
CA ALA A 715 -4.10 -18.10 15.04
C ALA A 715 -4.51 -16.64 14.93
N SER A 716 -5.42 -16.32 14.04
CA SER A 716 -6.04 -15.00 13.97
C SER A 716 -7.52 -15.12 13.74
N LEU A 717 -8.27 -14.13 14.26
CA LEU A 717 -9.69 -13.95 14.01
C LEU A 717 -9.92 -12.47 13.76
N ARG A 718 -10.56 -12.14 12.62
CA ARG A 718 -10.71 -10.78 12.12
C ARG A 718 -12.17 -10.47 11.81
N LEU A 719 -12.70 -9.42 12.41
CA LEU A 719 -13.98 -8.82 12.06
C LEU A 719 -13.74 -7.62 11.15
N ARG A 720 -14.45 -7.57 10.03
CA ARG A 720 -14.52 -6.47 9.10
C ARG A 720 -15.96 -6.02 8.99
N TYR A 721 -16.25 -4.76 9.33
CA TYR A 721 -17.57 -4.17 9.20
C TYR A 721 -17.50 -2.92 8.33
N PHE A 722 -18.27 -2.91 7.27
CA PHE A 722 -18.46 -1.83 6.33
C PHE A 722 -19.91 -1.36 6.39
N GLY A 723 -20.12 -0.16 6.92
CA GLY A 723 -21.44 0.37 7.19
C GLY A 723 -22.21 0.73 5.91
N PRO A 724 -23.55 0.86 5.98
CA PRO A 724 -24.36 1.24 4.84
C PRO A 724 -24.04 2.67 4.37
N ARG A 725 -24.11 2.88 3.06
CA ARG A 725 -23.81 4.13 2.37
C ARG A 725 -25.02 4.65 1.64
N ASP A 726 -25.14 5.97 1.50
CA ASP A 726 -26.09 6.58 0.58
C ASP A 726 -25.57 6.39 -0.85
N LEU A 727 -26.39 5.86 -1.77
CA LEU A 727 -26.03 5.60 -3.15
C LEU A 727 -26.48 6.71 -4.10
N THR A 728 -27.33 7.61 -3.62
CA THR A 728 -27.82 8.79 -4.36
C THR A 728 -27.70 10.03 -3.49
N SER A 729 -27.60 11.21 -4.13
CA SER A 729 -27.39 12.49 -3.44
C SER A 729 -28.54 12.87 -2.51
N ASP A 730 -29.76 12.45 -2.82
CA ASP A 730 -30.97 12.62 -2.00
C ASP A 730 -31.10 11.54 -0.90
N GLY A 731 -30.36 10.43 -1.01
CA GLY A 731 -30.36 9.28 -0.12
C GLY A 731 -31.61 8.41 -0.23
N ALA A 732 -32.25 8.43 -1.37
CA ALA A 732 -33.40 7.57 -1.66
C ALA A 732 -32.98 6.09 -1.76
N TYR A 733 -31.79 5.85 -2.26
CA TYR A 733 -31.17 4.52 -2.34
C TYR A 733 -29.99 4.42 -1.37
N ARG A 734 -29.85 3.25 -0.74
CA ARG A 734 -28.84 3.03 0.27
C ARG A 734 -28.35 1.60 0.25
N SER A 735 -27.03 1.42 0.28
CA SER A 735 -26.38 0.11 0.33
C SER A 735 -26.73 -0.68 1.58
N GLN A 736 -26.52 -1.97 1.52
CA GLN A 736 -26.50 -2.83 2.71
C GLN A 736 -25.19 -2.65 3.49
N ALA A 737 -25.18 -3.13 4.74
CA ALA A 737 -23.96 -3.22 5.54
C ALA A 737 -23.32 -4.58 5.31
N THR A 738 -21.99 -4.61 5.19
CA THR A 738 -21.21 -5.85 5.05
C THR A 738 -20.50 -6.15 6.36
N ALA A 739 -20.63 -7.39 6.85
CA ALA A 739 -19.97 -7.83 8.07
C ALA A 739 -19.34 -9.21 7.88
N LEU A 740 -18.02 -9.27 7.79
CA LEU A 740 -17.26 -10.49 7.54
C LEU A 740 -16.43 -10.86 8.77
N LEU A 741 -16.37 -12.15 9.06
CA LEU A 741 -15.50 -12.73 10.06
C LEU A 741 -14.60 -13.75 9.40
N ASN A 742 -13.30 -13.49 9.38
CA ASN A 742 -12.28 -14.35 8.80
C ASN A 742 -11.34 -14.86 9.89
N GLY A 743 -10.78 -16.03 9.71
CA GLY A 743 -9.83 -16.61 10.65
C GLY A 743 -8.74 -17.43 9.96
N GLU A 744 -7.62 -17.54 10.62
CA GLU A 744 -6.53 -18.45 10.27
C GLU A 744 -6.10 -19.23 11.49
N ILE A 745 -5.74 -20.48 11.29
CA ILE A 745 -5.05 -21.31 12.29
C ILE A 745 -3.86 -21.99 11.61
N GLY A 746 -2.68 -21.76 12.14
CA GLY A 746 -1.44 -22.36 11.66
C GLY A 746 -0.71 -23.14 12.76
N TYR A 747 0.07 -24.12 12.34
CA TYR A 747 0.96 -24.86 13.23
C TYR A 747 2.31 -25.13 12.57
N ARG A 748 3.37 -24.73 13.24
CA ARG A 748 4.76 -25.01 12.86
C ARG A 748 5.26 -26.23 13.62
N PHE A 749 5.32 -27.38 12.96
CA PHE A 749 5.68 -28.65 13.60
C PHE A 749 7.20 -28.94 13.61
N ASN A 750 7.98 -28.11 12.98
CA ASN A 750 9.43 -27.98 13.20
C ASN A 750 9.88 -26.61 12.63
N HIS A 751 11.15 -26.26 12.74
CA HIS A 751 11.66 -24.96 12.24
C HIS A 751 11.57 -24.79 10.70
N ARG A 752 11.10 -25.81 9.97
CA ARG A 752 11.08 -25.83 8.49
C ARG A 752 9.71 -25.99 7.88
N TRP A 753 8.70 -26.43 8.63
CA TRP A 753 7.38 -26.71 8.08
C TRP A 753 6.28 -26.03 8.87
N ARG A 754 5.40 -25.33 8.19
CA ARG A 754 4.16 -24.78 8.73
C ARG A 754 2.99 -25.26 7.88
N VAL A 755 1.91 -25.68 8.53
CA VAL A 755 0.59 -25.85 7.90
C VAL A 755 -0.32 -24.74 8.38
N ALA A 756 -1.21 -24.27 7.53
CA ALA A 756 -2.21 -23.28 7.88
C ALA A 756 -3.56 -23.65 7.25
N VAL A 757 -4.62 -23.22 7.89
CA VAL A 757 -6.00 -23.27 7.40
C VAL A 757 -6.56 -21.88 7.52
N GLU A 758 -6.90 -21.27 6.38
CA GLU A 758 -7.67 -20.04 6.33
C GLU A 758 -9.15 -20.35 6.18
N LEU A 759 -9.97 -19.62 6.90
CA LEU A 759 -11.43 -19.72 6.92
C LEU A 759 -11.99 -18.32 6.67
N LEU A 760 -12.52 -18.11 5.48
CA LEU A 760 -13.05 -16.83 5.03
C LEU A 760 -14.56 -16.84 5.10
N ASN A 761 -15.17 -15.70 5.46
CA ASN A 761 -16.61 -15.57 5.69
C ASN A 761 -17.18 -16.70 6.57
N LEU A 762 -16.61 -16.88 7.75
CA LEU A 762 -16.97 -17.94 8.72
C LEU A 762 -18.50 -18.08 8.96
N PRO A 763 -19.27 -16.99 9.09
CA PRO A 763 -20.72 -17.09 9.26
C PRO A 763 -21.48 -17.41 7.96
N ASN A 764 -20.79 -17.55 6.81
CA ASN A 764 -21.36 -17.75 5.49
C ASN A 764 -22.47 -16.74 5.14
N ARG A 765 -22.18 -15.47 5.38
CA ARG A 765 -23.13 -14.39 5.10
C ARG A 765 -23.26 -14.17 3.61
N ARG A 766 -24.46 -13.80 3.19
CA ARG A 766 -24.78 -13.36 1.83
C ARG A 766 -24.98 -11.85 1.81
N ASP A 767 -23.93 -11.14 2.19
CA ASP A 767 -23.89 -9.69 2.15
C ASP A 767 -23.45 -9.22 0.76
N HIS A 768 -23.55 -7.92 0.50
CA HIS A 768 -22.98 -7.28 -0.69
C HIS A 768 -21.55 -6.80 -0.37
N ASP A 769 -20.60 -7.06 -1.27
CA ASP A 769 -19.23 -6.52 -1.15
C ASP A 769 -19.27 -5.04 -1.52
N ILE A 770 -20.05 -4.69 -2.51
CA ILE A 770 -20.32 -3.31 -2.92
C ILE A 770 -21.71 -3.17 -3.56
N ASP A 771 -22.29 -1.98 -3.45
CA ASP A 771 -23.57 -1.59 -4.05
C ASP A 771 -23.44 -0.25 -4.78
N TYR A 772 -24.23 -0.09 -5.86
CA TYR A 772 -24.43 1.13 -6.63
C TYR A 772 -25.92 1.33 -6.89
N ALA A 773 -26.31 2.48 -7.45
CA ALA A 773 -27.69 2.73 -7.89
C ALA A 773 -27.67 3.41 -9.26
N TYR A 774 -28.20 2.72 -10.26
CA TYR A 774 -28.34 3.25 -11.61
C TYR A 774 -29.43 2.53 -12.40
N THR A 775 -29.77 3.05 -13.60
CA THR A 775 -30.75 2.43 -14.49
C THR A 775 -30.13 1.26 -15.24
N SER A 776 -30.82 0.12 -15.26
CA SER A 776 -30.41 -1.03 -16.07
C SER A 776 -31.62 -1.72 -16.69
N GLN A 777 -31.39 -2.52 -17.74
CA GLN A 777 -32.41 -3.34 -18.40
C GLN A 777 -31.89 -4.78 -18.50
N ILE A 778 -32.37 -5.67 -17.66
CA ILE A 778 -31.82 -7.02 -17.47
C ILE A 778 -32.11 -8.02 -18.60
N THR A 779 -33.03 -7.74 -19.48
CA THR A 779 -33.34 -8.50 -20.69
C THR A 779 -33.88 -7.57 -21.80
N PRO A 780 -33.77 -7.95 -23.09
CA PRO A 780 -34.29 -7.12 -24.19
C PRO A 780 -35.76 -6.73 -24.07
N ALA A 781 -36.57 -7.49 -23.37
CA ALA A 781 -38.00 -7.24 -23.19
C ALA A 781 -38.38 -6.64 -21.84
N ALA A 782 -37.42 -6.47 -20.93
CA ALA A 782 -37.68 -5.87 -19.62
C ALA A 782 -37.87 -4.35 -19.74
N THR A 783 -38.60 -3.77 -18.81
CA THR A 783 -38.66 -2.30 -18.69
C THR A 783 -37.41 -1.82 -17.97
N PRO A 784 -36.72 -0.78 -18.46
CA PRO A 784 -35.64 -0.14 -17.72
C PRO A 784 -36.04 0.24 -16.30
N ALA A 785 -35.19 -0.01 -15.34
CA ALA A 785 -35.45 0.27 -13.93
C ALA A 785 -34.21 0.86 -13.25
N PHE A 786 -34.42 1.96 -12.52
CA PHE A 786 -33.41 2.50 -11.61
C PHE A 786 -33.50 1.71 -10.29
N THR A 787 -32.45 0.97 -9.94
CA THR A 787 -32.44 0.09 -8.78
C THR A 787 -31.07 0.00 -8.16
N ASP A 788 -31.00 -0.55 -6.96
CA ASP A 788 -29.73 -1.01 -6.37
C ASP A 788 -29.18 -2.18 -7.20
N VAL A 789 -27.92 -2.08 -7.51
CA VAL A 789 -27.12 -3.15 -8.13
C VAL A 789 -25.96 -3.51 -7.21
N PHE A 790 -25.58 -4.77 -7.15
CA PHE A 790 -24.59 -5.24 -6.18
C PHE A 790 -23.65 -6.29 -6.75
N HIS A 791 -22.45 -6.35 -6.20
CA HIS A 791 -21.56 -7.50 -6.30
C HIS A 791 -21.55 -8.25 -4.95
N PRO A 792 -21.79 -9.57 -4.90
CA PRO A 792 -21.89 -10.28 -3.65
C PRO A 792 -20.54 -10.54 -3.00
N VAL A 793 -20.50 -10.61 -1.66
CA VAL A 793 -19.36 -11.18 -0.96
C VAL A 793 -19.25 -12.67 -1.27
N GLU A 794 -18.02 -13.15 -1.34
CA GLU A 794 -17.77 -14.56 -1.52
C GLU A 794 -18.29 -15.36 -0.30
N PRO A 795 -18.94 -16.52 -0.50
CA PRO A 795 -19.47 -17.36 0.58
C PRO A 795 -18.33 -17.95 1.42
N PHE A 796 -18.67 -18.71 2.45
CA PHE A 796 -17.66 -19.43 3.24
C PHE A 796 -16.67 -20.17 2.34
N GLN A 797 -15.38 -19.96 2.63
CA GLN A 797 -14.27 -20.64 1.97
C GLN A 797 -13.30 -21.21 2.99
N ALA A 798 -12.71 -22.33 2.69
CA ALA A 798 -11.59 -22.92 3.40
C ALA A 798 -10.42 -23.10 2.44
N ARG A 799 -9.23 -22.62 2.84
CA ARG A 799 -7.97 -22.76 2.12
C ARG A 799 -6.97 -23.45 3.02
N PHE A 800 -6.14 -24.31 2.47
CA PHE A 800 -5.10 -25.06 3.16
C PHE A 800 -3.74 -24.69 2.58
N GLY A 801 -2.84 -24.29 3.45
CA GLY A 801 -1.48 -23.91 3.09
C GLY A 801 -0.42 -24.81 3.72
N LEU A 802 0.61 -25.10 2.94
CA LEU A 802 1.84 -25.77 3.40
C LEU A 802 3.03 -24.91 3.04
N VAL A 803 3.78 -24.47 4.04
CA VAL A 803 5.02 -23.70 3.87
C VAL A 803 6.21 -24.54 4.29
N ARG A 804 7.26 -24.51 3.47
CA ARG A 804 8.57 -25.04 3.82
C ARG A 804 9.61 -23.94 3.76
N THR A 805 10.37 -23.76 4.86
CA THR A 805 11.50 -22.85 4.93
C THR A 805 12.84 -23.63 4.89
N PHE A 806 13.91 -22.99 4.43
CA PHE A 806 15.21 -23.61 4.16
C PHE A 806 16.34 -22.90 4.89
#